data_3773175a02102809c443c34c2d60fb8b
#
_entry.id   3773175a02102809c443c34c2d60fb8b
#
_cell.length_a   1.000
_cell.length_b   1.000
_cell.length_c   1.000
_cell.angle_alpha   90.00
_cell.angle_beta   90.00
_cell.angle_gamma   90.00
#
_symmetry.space_group_name_H-M   'P 1'
#
loop_
_entity.id
_entity.type
_entity.pdbx_description
1 polymer ?
#
loop_
_entity_poly.entity_id
_entity_poly.type
_entity_poly.pdbx_seq_one_letter_code
_entity_poly.pdbx_strand_id
1 'polypeptide(L)'
;MTNTAVRTALLALAAIAARTAPLAAQEKQQPLNIESFESVKAVSDPQMAPNGSAVLYSVRTTSLATNSRSSLTNKVAASGGIATAFPDASTSASEARWSPDGKRVAYIVGDQLWIADQVGGSRKQLTTLSGGATGPVWSPSGDRIAFTSRVYPACADDACNVTRSKAASSNPVKAHIADALMYRHWNAWDDGTRAHLFVVGADGSAPLDLTPGATYDAPPGPFGGSEGYAWAPDGRELAYTAKDAGREDAWSTDNNLYTVPSTGGKATVITGANKGADENPVYSPDGKLILYHSQARAGFESDHWRLMAYDRSSRQSRELLPKWDRNADGYSFTADGHALLIQTTDASREKFYRSTFANGALGAPQIVLSERNNASPSLDHAGRMIAWVQDAADRPAEVFVATLGAGISGLHQLSHENDALLATLKVYPVEDYWFKGANGDSVQGMILRPPQWTPGKKFPVVLLVHGGPQVPWLDQWHGRWNYQMFAAPGYGLVIINPRGSPGYGQKFVDEISKDWGGAVYSDLMLGLDAALAKDQWLDGTHLSAAGGSFGGYMVDWIAGHSDRFKALVSHAGPYNLENMYGATEELWFPTWEYGGAYWDSTAMAQNYRKWSPHLYAKNFKTPTLVTAGELDYRVPYTEDLSFFSALQRQGVPSRLVVFPDEGHWIQKPQNQKLWWSEVQGWLGKYLQPAAM
;
A
#
# COMPACT_ATOMS: atom_id res chain seq x y z
N MET A 1 -12.18 -43.66 88.52
CA MET A 1 -10.96 -43.43 87.80
C MET A 1 -11.36 -43.28 86.32
N THR A 2 -10.90 -42.26 85.74
CA THR A 2 -11.11 -41.79 84.34
C THR A 2 -12.17 -40.72 84.10
N ASN A 3 -11.68 -39.50 84.02
CA ASN A 3 -12.39 -38.29 83.61
C ASN A 3 -12.60 -38.29 82.11
N THR A 4 -13.83 -37.94 81.70
CA THR A 4 -14.16 -37.65 80.32
C THR A 4 -14.53 -36.16 80.22
N ALA A 5 -13.71 -35.37 79.55
CA ALA A 5 -13.97 -33.94 79.30
C ALA A 5 -14.82 -33.75 78.07
N VAL A 6 -15.97 -33.09 78.24
CA VAL A 6 -16.84 -32.64 77.13
C VAL A 6 -16.24 -31.37 76.54
N ARG A 7 -15.97 -31.35 75.25
CA ARG A 7 -15.70 -30.14 74.48
C ARG A 7 -16.89 -29.75 73.65
N THR A 8 -17.47 -28.61 74.00
CA THR A 8 -18.55 -27.94 73.27
C THR A 8 -18.00 -27.31 72.01
N ALA A 9 -18.50 -27.69 70.81
CA ALA A 9 -18.17 -27.07 69.55
C ALA A 9 -19.15 -25.95 69.26
N LEU A 10 -18.68 -24.70 69.15
CA LEU A 10 -19.44 -23.56 68.60
C LEU A 10 -19.33 -23.61 67.08
N LEU A 11 -20.44 -23.81 66.41
CA LEU A 11 -20.61 -23.63 64.94
C LEU A 11 -20.80 -22.16 64.68
N ALA A 12 -19.79 -21.49 64.08
CA ALA A 12 -19.90 -20.18 63.49
C ALA A 12 -20.43 -20.34 62.06
N LEU A 13 -21.70 -19.92 61.79
CA LEU A 13 -22.22 -19.76 60.44
C LEU A 13 -21.55 -18.54 59.81
N ALA A 14 -20.60 -18.77 58.90
CA ALA A 14 -20.13 -17.75 57.97
C ALA A 14 -21.09 -17.69 56.77
N ALA A 15 -21.90 -16.64 56.70
CA ALA A 15 -22.71 -16.32 55.53
C ALA A 15 -21.78 -15.87 54.38
N ILE A 16 -21.54 -16.74 53.40
CA ILE A 16 -20.88 -16.40 52.15
C ILE A 16 -21.88 -15.61 51.30
N ALA A 17 -21.81 -14.28 51.35
CA ALA A 17 -22.46 -13.41 50.37
C ALA A 17 -21.75 -13.61 49.01
N ALA A 18 -22.25 -14.52 48.19
CA ALA A 18 -21.90 -14.60 46.80
C ALA A 18 -22.31 -13.29 46.10
N ARG A 19 -21.37 -12.37 45.92
CA ARG A 19 -21.52 -11.26 44.98
C ARG A 19 -21.66 -11.87 43.59
N THR A 20 -22.88 -12.04 43.13
CA THR A 20 -23.16 -12.22 41.70
C THR A 20 -22.77 -10.90 41.02
N ALA A 21 -21.55 -10.80 40.51
CA ALA A 21 -21.25 -9.81 39.50
C ALA A 21 -22.27 -10.02 38.37
N PRO A 22 -22.96 -8.98 37.87
CA PRO A 22 -23.80 -9.17 36.70
C PRO A 22 -22.86 -9.73 35.59
N LEU A 23 -23.23 -10.90 35.05
CA LEU A 23 -22.70 -11.30 33.75
C LEU A 23 -23.06 -10.14 32.81
N ALA A 24 -22.07 -9.33 32.45
CA ALA A 24 -22.21 -8.43 31.34
C ALA A 24 -22.71 -9.30 30.18
N ALA A 25 -23.93 -9.05 29.73
CA ALA A 25 -24.47 -9.71 28.56
C ALA A 25 -23.44 -9.47 27.46
N GLN A 26 -22.79 -10.54 26.97
CA GLN A 26 -21.82 -10.46 25.90
C GLN A 26 -22.58 -9.86 24.72
N GLU A 27 -22.34 -8.60 24.40
CA GLU A 27 -23.01 -7.93 23.28
C GLU A 27 -22.85 -8.82 22.06
N LYS A 28 -23.95 -9.13 21.40
CA LYS A 28 -23.95 -9.99 20.24
C LYS A 28 -23.13 -9.30 19.14
N GLN A 29 -22.01 -9.90 18.77
CA GLN A 29 -21.16 -9.39 17.69
C GLN A 29 -21.99 -9.08 16.43
N GLN A 30 -21.73 -7.94 15.82
CA GLN A 30 -22.44 -7.42 14.66
C GLN A 30 -21.57 -7.54 13.39
N PRO A 31 -22.16 -7.71 12.21
CA PRO A 31 -21.43 -7.51 10.95
C PRO A 31 -20.78 -6.13 10.90
N LEU A 32 -19.67 -6.01 10.21
CA LEU A 32 -19.05 -4.72 9.90
C LEU A 32 -20.05 -3.86 9.10
N ASN A 33 -20.20 -2.60 9.47
CA ASN A 33 -20.98 -1.60 8.74
C ASN A 33 -20.11 -0.38 8.43
N ILE A 34 -20.63 0.58 7.69
CA ILE A 34 -19.84 1.73 7.25
C ILE A 34 -19.35 2.59 8.41
N GLU A 35 -20.15 2.76 9.45
CA GLU A 35 -19.78 3.55 10.63
C GLU A 35 -18.64 2.86 11.41
N SER A 36 -18.74 1.54 11.63
CA SER A 36 -17.68 0.76 12.28
C SER A 36 -16.44 0.64 11.39
N PHE A 37 -16.58 0.53 10.07
CA PHE A 37 -15.47 0.54 9.13
C PHE A 37 -14.69 1.86 9.18
N GLU A 38 -15.35 3.00 9.11
CA GLU A 38 -14.72 4.31 9.19
C GLU A 38 -14.17 4.65 10.58
N SER A 39 -14.63 3.95 11.64
CA SER A 39 -14.07 4.10 12.98
C SER A 39 -12.81 3.27 13.23
N VAL A 40 -12.42 2.40 12.30
CA VAL A 40 -11.15 1.68 12.36
C VAL A 40 -10.00 2.67 12.33
N LYS A 41 -9.11 2.57 13.30
CA LYS A 41 -7.87 3.34 13.33
C LYS A 41 -6.82 2.67 12.46
N ALA A 42 -6.27 3.39 11.50
CA ALA A 42 -5.18 2.87 10.67
C ALA A 42 -3.85 3.05 11.40
N VAL A 43 -3.28 1.94 11.86
CA VAL A 43 -1.98 1.88 12.53
C VAL A 43 -0.90 1.62 11.49
N SER A 44 0.20 2.41 11.53
CA SER A 44 1.28 2.34 10.54
C SER A 44 2.59 2.90 11.08
N ASP A 45 3.66 2.81 10.27
CA ASP A 45 4.95 3.47 10.46
C ASP A 45 5.59 3.22 11.86
N PRO A 46 5.75 1.97 12.29
CA PRO A 46 6.39 1.66 13.55
C PRO A 46 7.90 1.96 13.49
N GLN A 47 8.41 2.71 14.46
CA GLN A 47 9.80 3.13 14.55
C GLN A 47 10.38 2.69 15.88
N MET A 48 11.21 1.64 15.85
CA MET A 48 11.91 1.13 17.03
C MET A 48 12.96 2.13 17.48
N ALA A 49 12.98 2.44 18.77
CA ALA A 49 14.05 3.26 19.34
C ALA A 49 15.41 2.56 19.15
N PRO A 50 16.50 3.31 18.91
CA PRO A 50 17.85 2.74 18.70
C PRO A 50 18.33 1.77 19.79
N ASN A 51 17.88 1.97 21.03
CA ASN A 51 18.22 1.09 22.16
C ASN A 51 17.21 -0.06 22.40
N GLY A 52 16.19 -0.21 21.51
CA GLY A 52 15.16 -1.24 21.64
C GLY A 52 14.13 -1.02 22.76
N SER A 53 14.10 0.15 23.40
CA SER A 53 13.28 0.37 24.60
C SER A 53 11.83 0.81 24.34
N ALA A 54 11.55 1.39 23.17
CA ALA A 54 10.25 1.95 22.84
C ALA A 54 9.98 1.93 21.33
N VAL A 55 8.73 2.04 20.95
CA VAL A 55 8.29 2.18 19.55
C VAL A 55 7.45 3.44 19.42
N LEU A 56 7.75 4.26 18.39
CA LEU A 56 6.84 5.27 17.86
C LEU A 56 6.01 4.61 16.76
N TYR A 57 4.76 5.00 16.61
CA TYR A 57 3.90 4.55 15.51
C TYR A 57 2.81 5.59 15.20
N SER A 58 2.35 5.60 13.98
CA SER A 58 1.28 6.49 13.52
C SER A 58 -0.10 5.85 13.69
N VAL A 59 -1.05 6.65 14.16
CA VAL A 59 -2.47 6.28 14.24
C VAL A 59 -3.28 7.30 13.48
N ARG A 60 -3.89 6.90 12.38
CA ARG A 60 -4.78 7.75 11.60
C ARG A 60 -6.23 7.43 11.93
N THR A 61 -6.99 8.46 12.26
CA THR A 61 -8.43 8.40 12.55
C THR A 61 -9.23 9.11 11.48
N THR A 62 -10.46 8.66 11.26
CA THR A 62 -11.40 9.21 10.30
C THR A 62 -12.53 9.93 11.03
N SER A 63 -12.93 11.11 10.54
CA SER A 63 -14.12 11.84 10.99
C SER A 63 -15.09 12.01 9.82
N LEU A 64 -16.18 11.25 9.85
CA LEU A 64 -17.28 11.43 8.91
C LEU A 64 -17.94 12.82 9.04
N ALA A 65 -18.01 13.36 10.27
CA ALA A 65 -18.65 14.65 10.53
C ALA A 65 -17.90 15.81 9.85
N THR A 66 -16.57 15.80 9.87
CA THR A 66 -15.72 16.83 9.26
C THR A 66 -15.18 16.43 7.88
N ASN A 67 -15.55 15.25 7.39
CA ASN A 67 -15.07 14.69 6.12
C ASN A 67 -13.54 14.72 6.00
N SER A 68 -12.84 14.35 7.08
CA SER A 68 -11.38 14.47 7.16
C SER A 68 -10.73 13.30 7.87
N ARG A 69 -9.44 13.17 7.69
CA ARG A 69 -8.58 12.24 8.45
C ARG A 69 -7.49 13.04 9.16
N SER A 70 -7.15 12.59 10.36
CA SER A 70 -6.05 13.15 11.16
C SER A 70 -5.12 12.05 11.63
N SER A 71 -3.83 12.36 11.73
CA SER A 71 -2.82 11.42 12.21
C SER A 71 -2.23 11.94 13.53
N LEU A 72 -1.97 11.02 14.44
CA LEU A 72 -1.19 11.24 15.64
C LEU A 72 -0.05 10.23 15.68
N THR A 73 1.10 10.66 16.15
CA THR A 73 2.17 9.73 16.52
C THR A 73 1.95 9.29 17.97
N ASN A 74 1.97 8.00 18.23
CA ASN A 74 1.95 7.41 19.56
C ASN A 74 3.33 6.82 19.90
N LYS A 75 3.64 6.77 21.20
CA LYS A 75 4.83 6.14 21.76
C LYS A 75 4.43 5.11 22.80
N VAL A 76 5.04 3.93 22.76
CA VAL A 76 4.82 2.86 23.73
C VAL A 76 6.15 2.19 24.08
N ALA A 77 6.32 1.70 25.33
CA ALA A 77 7.49 0.91 25.69
C ALA A 77 7.50 -0.42 24.93
N ALA A 78 8.66 -0.89 24.47
CA ALA A 78 8.77 -2.17 23.75
C ALA A 78 8.39 -3.38 24.62
N SER A 79 8.38 -3.23 25.93
CA SER A 79 7.88 -4.24 26.89
C SER A 79 6.36 -4.23 27.07
N GLY A 80 5.64 -3.37 26.37
CA GLY A 80 4.21 -3.15 26.53
C GLY A 80 3.86 -2.04 27.50
N GLY A 81 2.56 -1.76 27.66
CA GLY A 81 2.00 -0.74 28.51
C GLY A 81 1.09 0.22 27.78
N ILE A 82 0.74 1.34 28.41
CA ILE A 82 -0.17 2.33 27.83
C ILE A 82 0.62 3.21 26.83
N ALA A 83 0.15 3.29 25.61
CA ALA A 83 0.68 4.22 24.62
C ALA A 83 0.31 5.67 24.98
N THR A 84 1.22 6.59 24.70
CA THR A 84 1.04 8.03 24.90
C THR A 84 1.26 8.77 23.59
N ALA A 85 0.48 9.82 23.33
CA ALA A 85 0.67 10.66 22.15
C ALA A 85 2.02 11.38 22.18
N PHE A 86 2.70 11.46 21.04
CA PHE A 86 3.98 12.17 20.87
C PHE A 86 3.84 13.26 19.80
N PRO A 87 4.37 14.46 20.03
CA PRO A 87 4.95 14.97 21.27
C PRO A 87 3.91 15.23 22.37
N ASP A 88 2.65 15.35 22.04
CA ASP A 88 1.46 15.42 22.91
C ASP A 88 0.16 15.17 22.10
N ALA A 89 -0.97 15.03 22.82
CA ALA A 89 -2.27 14.72 22.22
C ALA A 89 -2.90 15.83 21.38
N SER A 90 -2.40 17.07 21.46
CA SER A 90 -2.90 18.21 20.69
C SER A 90 -2.11 18.45 19.39
N THR A 91 -1.00 17.75 19.21
CA THR A 91 -0.09 17.91 18.06
C THR A 91 -0.30 16.79 17.06
N SER A 92 -0.81 17.14 15.88
CA SER A 92 -0.95 16.19 14.75
C SER A 92 0.43 15.96 14.12
N ALA A 93 1.24 15.13 14.78
CA ALA A 93 2.57 14.76 14.31
C ALA A 93 2.52 13.52 13.43
N SER A 94 3.31 13.51 12.36
CA SER A 94 3.50 12.38 11.45
C SER A 94 4.99 12.17 11.14
N GLU A 95 5.31 11.05 10.52
CA GLU A 95 6.67 10.70 10.04
C GLU A 95 7.75 10.86 11.14
N ALA A 96 7.44 10.41 12.34
CA ALA A 96 8.35 10.54 13.49
C ALA A 96 9.56 9.59 13.34
N ARG A 97 10.77 10.13 13.50
CA ARG A 97 12.03 9.39 13.32
C ARG A 97 12.98 9.66 14.49
N TRP A 98 13.43 8.59 15.13
CA TRP A 98 14.44 8.69 16.17
C TRP A 98 15.78 9.19 15.66
N SER A 99 16.44 10.09 16.41
CA SER A 99 17.85 10.35 16.17
C SER A 99 18.71 9.11 16.46
N PRO A 100 19.90 8.96 15.86
CA PRO A 100 20.73 7.76 16.05
C PRO A 100 21.10 7.49 17.52
N ASP A 101 21.21 8.51 18.35
CA ASP A 101 21.48 8.39 19.80
C ASP A 101 20.21 8.13 20.64
N GLY A 102 19.02 8.11 20.02
CA GLY A 102 17.72 7.91 20.67
C GLY A 102 17.25 9.05 21.58
N LYS A 103 17.95 10.19 21.60
CA LYS A 103 17.61 11.29 22.52
C LYS A 103 16.62 12.28 21.94
N ARG A 104 16.51 12.35 20.63
CA ARG A 104 15.62 13.27 19.90
C ARG A 104 14.76 12.50 18.90
N VAL A 105 13.67 13.16 18.50
CA VAL A 105 12.75 12.68 17.45
C VAL A 105 12.54 13.83 16.47
N ALA A 106 12.75 13.57 15.19
CA ALA A 106 12.29 14.43 14.10
C ALA A 106 10.87 14.04 13.71
N TYR A 107 10.02 14.99 13.37
CA TYR A 107 8.62 14.76 12.98
C TYR A 107 8.06 15.90 12.14
N ILE A 108 6.98 15.64 11.42
CA ILE A 108 6.29 16.64 10.59
C ILE A 108 5.04 17.14 11.30
N VAL A 109 4.85 18.46 11.33
CA VAL A 109 3.62 19.15 11.79
C VAL A 109 3.33 20.32 10.86
N GLY A 110 2.13 20.38 10.29
CA GLY A 110 1.74 21.47 9.39
C GLY A 110 2.68 21.60 8.20
N ASP A 111 3.05 20.46 7.62
CA ASP A 111 3.98 20.35 6.50
C ASP A 111 5.37 20.97 6.77
N GLN A 112 5.79 21.03 8.04
CA GLN A 112 7.12 21.53 8.44
C GLN A 112 7.83 20.54 9.33
N LEU A 113 9.16 20.52 9.24
CA LEU A 113 10.03 19.65 10.02
C LEU A 113 10.29 20.25 11.41
N TRP A 114 10.07 19.45 12.41
CA TRP A 114 10.30 19.74 13.82
C TRP A 114 11.20 18.71 14.48
N ILE A 115 11.84 19.08 15.58
CA ILE A 115 12.47 18.12 16.49
C ILE A 115 11.96 18.35 17.92
N ALA A 116 11.97 17.28 18.70
CA ALA A 116 11.74 17.29 20.15
C ALA A 116 12.72 16.34 20.86
N ASP A 117 12.81 16.44 22.18
CA ASP A 117 13.44 15.36 22.95
C ASP A 117 12.57 14.10 22.97
N GLN A 118 13.12 13.00 23.45
CA GLN A 118 12.46 11.68 23.44
C GLN A 118 11.14 11.61 24.25
N VAL A 119 10.82 12.62 25.07
CA VAL A 119 9.57 12.72 25.82
C VAL A 119 8.62 13.80 25.30
N GLY A 120 8.95 14.41 24.17
CA GLY A 120 8.12 15.43 23.50
C GLY A 120 8.33 16.85 24.00
N GLY A 121 9.35 17.09 24.84
CA GLY A 121 9.79 18.40 25.27
C GLY A 121 10.80 19.06 24.32
N SER A 122 11.33 20.23 24.70
CA SER A 122 12.40 20.94 23.96
C SER A 122 12.15 21.08 22.46
N ARG A 123 10.89 21.40 22.09
CA ARG A 123 10.44 21.44 20.68
C ARG A 123 11.08 22.57 19.91
N LYS A 124 11.51 22.29 18.70
CA LYS A 124 12.08 23.28 17.78
C LYS A 124 11.62 23.03 16.35
N GLN A 125 11.08 24.03 15.71
CA GLN A 125 10.82 24.04 14.26
C GLN A 125 12.14 24.23 13.52
N LEU A 126 12.42 23.40 12.53
CA LEU A 126 13.63 23.47 11.71
C LEU A 126 13.39 24.08 10.34
N THR A 127 12.16 24.00 9.81
CA THR A 127 11.84 24.51 8.48
C THR A 127 10.61 25.42 8.49
N THR A 128 10.59 26.36 7.55
CA THR A 128 9.45 27.25 7.24
C THR A 128 9.33 27.40 5.72
N LEU A 129 9.56 26.31 4.96
CA LEU A 129 9.59 26.34 3.51
C LEU A 129 8.16 26.38 2.94
N SER A 130 7.95 27.17 1.91
CA SER A 130 6.65 27.31 1.25
C SER A 130 6.18 26.02 0.55
N GLY A 131 7.13 25.19 0.14
CA GLY A 131 6.86 23.86 -0.44
C GLY A 131 6.72 22.73 0.56
N GLY A 132 6.72 23.05 1.87
CA GLY A 132 6.64 22.07 2.93
C GLY A 132 7.92 21.26 3.15
N ALA A 133 7.84 20.28 4.04
CA ALA A 133 8.90 19.30 4.32
C ALA A 133 8.28 17.93 4.58
N THR A 134 8.86 16.84 4.04
CA THR A 134 8.41 15.47 4.25
C THR A 134 9.59 14.50 4.18
N GLY A 135 9.42 13.28 4.69
CA GLY A 135 10.42 12.22 4.61
C GLY A 135 11.69 12.44 5.45
N PRO A 136 11.65 12.84 6.74
CA PRO A 136 12.85 13.15 7.51
C PRO A 136 13.73 11.90 7.73
N VAL A 137 15.03 12.01 7.39
CA VAL A 137 16.06 10.98 7.63
C VAL A 137 17.27 11.59 8.33
N TRP A 138 17.56 11.14 9.55
CA TRP A 138 18.71 11.63 10.30
C TRP A 138 20.04 11.22 9.68
N SER A 139 21.02 12.12 9.72
CA SER A 139 22.42 11.77 9.46
C SER A 139 22.94 10.78 10.52
N PRO A 140 23.93 9.93 10.20
CA PRO A 140 24.49 8.97 11.17
C PRO A 140 25.04 9.62 12.44
N SER A 141 25.53 10.86 12.36
CA SER A 141 26.01 11.66 13.52
C SER A 141 24.87 12.31 14.33
N GLY A 142 23.64 12.36 13.77
CA GLY A 142 22.49 13.02 14.40
C GLY A 142 22.57 14.55 14.43
N ASP A 143 23.46 15.16 13.69
CA ASP A 143 23.63 16.62 13.61
C ASP A 143 22.84 17.26 12.46
N ARG A 144 22.39 16.46 11.48
CA ARG A 144 21.62 16.92 10.30
C ARG A 144 20.46 15.99 9.99
N ILE A 145 19.50 16.49 9.21
CA ILE A 145 18.34 15.75 8.74
C ILE A 145 18.18 16.01 7.24
N ALA A 146 18.09 14.94 6.45
CA ALA A 146 17.66 15.01 5.05
C ALA A 146 16.13 14.94 4.98
N PHE A 147 15.54 15.63 4.03
CA PHE A 147 14.11 15.66 3.79
C PHE A 147 13.82 16.17 2.37
N THR A 148 12.57 16.10 1.91
CA THR A 148 12.19 16.67 0.61
C THR A 148 11.29 17.88 0.78
N SER A 149 11.38 18.82 -0.17
CA SER A 149 10.50 19.99 -0.28
C SER A 149 10.20 20.27 -1.75
N ARG A 150 8.98 20.75 -2.04
CA ARG A 150 8.61 21.11 -3.42
C ARG A 150 9.07 22.54 -3.73
N VAL A 151 9.72 22.70 -4.88
CA VAL A 151 10.25 23.98 -5.32
C VAL A 151 10.01 24.20 -6.83
N TYR A 152 9.97 25.42 -7.27
CA TYR A 152 10.11 25.71 -8.70
C TYR A 152 11.59 25.62 -9.09
N PRO A 153 12.01 24.74 -10.02
CA PRO A 153 13.42 24.52 -10.35
C PRO A 153 14.23 25.77 -10.70
N ALA A 154 13.57 26.79 -11.24
CA ALA A 154 14.22 28.05 -11.58
C ALA A 154 14.38 29.03 -10.39
N CYS A 155 13.88 28.67 -9.19
CA CYS A 155 14.02 29.50 -7.99
C CYS A 155 15.29 29.14 -7.22
N ALA A 156 16.07 30.13 -6.87
CA ALA A 156 17.29 29.96 -6.08
C ALA A 156 17.01 29.97 -4.56
N ASP A 157 15.83 30.40 -4.14
CA ASP A 157 15.45 30.54 -2.73
C ASP A 157 13.92 30.42 -2.54
N ASP A 158 13.48 30.29 -1.29
CA ASP A 158 12.08 30.15 -0.95
C ASP A 158 11.26 31.43 -1.19
N ALA A 159 11.86 32.60 -1.14
CA ALA A 159 11.16 33.86 -1.45
C ALA A 159 10.68 33.89 -2.92
N CYS A 160 11.48 33.35 -3.84
CA CYS A 160 11.10 33.15 -5.23
C CYS A 160 9.95 32.13 -5.33
N ASN A 161 10.00 30.99 -4.60
CA ASN A 161 8.94 29.99 -4.56
C ASN A 161 7.61 30.59 -4.09
N VAL A 162 7.62 31.34 -2.99
CA VAL A 162 6.45 32.09 -2.47
C VAL A 162 5.87 33.02 -3.53
N THR A 163 6.73 33.78 -4.20
CA THR A 163 6.31 34.77 -5.22
C THR A 163 5.63 34.05 -6.40
N ARG A 164 6.21 32.98 -6.91
CA ARG A 164 5.65 32.19 -8.01
C ARG A 164 4.34 31.51 -7.62
N SER A 165 4.29 30.85 -6.48
CA SER A 165 3.07 30.18 -5.97
C SER A 165 1.93 31.19 -5.81
N LYS A 166 2.21 32.40 -5.25
CA LYS A 166 1.23 33.46 -5.14
C LYS A 166 0.77 33.99 -6.50
N ALA A 167 1.67 34.16 -7.46
CA ALA A 167 1.32 34.58 -8.81
C ALA A 167 0.42 33.52 -9.50
N ALA A 168 0.74 32.23 -9.37
CA ALA A 168 -0.07 31.14 -9.93
C ALA A 168 -1.47 31.10 -9.30
N SER A 169 -1.57 31.15 -7.96
CA SER A 169 -2.86 31.08 -7.25
C SER A 169 -3.76 32.28 -7.51
N SER A 170 -3.19 33.49 -7.64
CA SER A 170 -3.90 34.76 -7.90
C SER A 170 -4.22 35.03 -9.38
N ASN A 171 -3.70 34.20 -10.30
CA ASN A 171 -3.97 34.36 -11.73
C ASN A 171 -5.46 34.16 -12.01
N PRO A 172 -6.17 35.12 -12.60
CA PRO A 172 -7.59 34.98 -12.96
C PRO A 172 -7.80 34.00 -14.11
N VAL A 173 -6.80 33.75 -14.95
CA VAL A 173 -6.85 32.79 -16.03
C VAL A 173 -6.62 31.38 -15.46
N LYS A 174 -7.60 30.52 -15.63
CA LYS A 174 -7.57 29.12 -15.17
C LYS A 174 -7.50 28.20 -16.38
N ALA A 175 -6.32 28.17 -17.02
CA ALA A 175 -6.06 27.30 -18.17
C ALA A 175 -4.82 26.45 -17.90
N HIS A 176 -4.88 25.18 -18.26
CA HIS A 176 -3.70 24.32 -18.33
C HIS A 176 -3.09 24.46 -19.74
N ILE A 177 -1.79 24.68 -19.80
CA ILE A 177 -1.04 24.80 -21.06
C ILE A 177 0.12 23.82 -20.94
N ALA A 178 0.21 22.90 -21.90
CA ALA A 178 1.24 21.87 -21.90
C ALA A 178 1.86 21.74 -23.31
N ASP A 179 3.18 21.74 -23.38
CA ASP A 179 3.96 21.53 -24.60
C ASP A 179 4.61 20.13 -24.63
N ALA A 180 4.50 19.37 -23.54
CA ALA A 180 5.05 18.03 -23.37
C ALA A 180 4.21 17.19 -22.40
N LEU A 181 4.41 15.89 -22.41
CA LEU A 181 4.04 14.95 -21.35
C LEU A 181 5.15 14.99 -20.26
N MET A 182 4.91 14.69 -18.96
CA MET A 182 3.65 14.43 -18.30
C MET A 182 3.03 15.74 -17.81
N TYR A 183 1.94 16.19 -18.40
CA TYR A 183 1.27 17.41 -17.98
C TYR A 183 0.33 17.19 -16.79
N ARG A 184 0.12 15.95 -16.42
CA ARG A 184 -0.65 15.52 -15.23
C ARG A 184 -0.13 14.17 -14.77
N HIS A 185 -0.25 13.88 -13.49
CA HIS A 185 0.18 12.63 -12.90
C HIS A 185 -0.76 12.23 -11.76
N TRP A 186 -1.24 11.00 -11.76
CA TRP A 186 -2.15 10.39 -10.79
C TRP A 186 -3.50 11.10 -10.71
N ASN A 187 -3.62 12.16 -9.91
CA ASN A 187 -4.84 12.98 -9.73
C ASN A 187 -4.57 14.49 -9.74
N ALA A 188 -3.38 14.90 -10.16
CA ALA A 188 -2.96 16.28 -10.18
C ALA A 188 -2.42 16.70 -11.55
N TRP A 189 -2.66 17.96 -11.92
CA TRP A 189 -1.97 18.61 -13.02
C TRP A 189 -0.58 19.08 -12.57
N ASP A 190 0.38 19.03 -13.48
CA ASP A 190 1.72 19.60 -13.24
C ASP A 190 1.61 21.10 -12.93
N ASP A 191 2.04 21.50 -11.74
CA ASP A 191 2.05 22.87 -11.26
C ASP A 191 3.42 23.54 -11.47
N GLY A 192 4.36 22.84 -12.10
CA GLY A 192 5.72 23.28 -12.37
C GLY A 192 6.67 23.19 -11.18
N THR A 193 6.23 22.65 -10.03
CA THR A 193 7.12 22.35 -8.90
C THR A 193 7.72 20.98 -9.01
N ARG A 194 8.88 20.77 -8.36
CA ARG A 194 9.54 19.45 -8.23
C ARG A 194 9.94 19.21 -6.79
N ALA A 195 9.91 17.94 -6.39
CA ALA A 195 10.45 17.52 -5.10
C ALA A 195 11.99 17.54 -5.17
N HIS A 196 12.62 18.42 -4.39
CA HIS A 196 14.07 18.45 -4.24
C HIS A 196 14.49 17.84 -2.91
N LEU A 197 15.70 17.28 -2.89
CA LEU A 197 16.32 16.74 -1.69
C LEU A 197 17.05 17.87 -0.94
N PHE A 198 16.72 18.03 0.34
CA PHE A 198 17.29 19.03 1.23
C PHE A 198 18.02 18.42 2.41
N VAL A 199 18.92 19.19 3.00
CA VAL A 199 19.55 18.90 4.31
C VAL A 199 19.41 20.14 5.20
N VAL A 200 19.05 19.92 6.47
CA VAL A 200 19.02 20.98 7.50
C VAL A 200 19.80 20.53 8.73
N GLY A 201 20.47 21.47 9.41
CA GLY A 201 21.09 21.18 10.69
C GLY A 201 20.06 21.00 11.81
N ALA A 202 20.30 20.05 12.70
CA ALA A 202 19.49 19.86 13.91
C ALA A 202 19.62 21.06 14.89
N ASP A 203 20.62 21.92 14.69
CA ASP A 203 20.78 23.20 15.36
C ASP A 203 19.87 24.31 14.79
N GLY A 204 19.17 24.03 13.67
CA GLY A 204 18.28 24.96 12.97
C GLY A 204 19.02 25.92 12.04
N SER A 205 20.22 25.56 11.57
CA SER A 205 20.87 26.24 10.44
C SER A 205 20.00 26.14 9.18
N ALA A 206 20.17 27.10 8.24
CA ALA A 206 19.32 27.18 7.05
C ALA A 206 19.32 25.89 6.22
N PRO A 207 18.15 25.44 5.72
CA PRO A 207 18.08 24.32 4.80
C PRO A 207 18.90 24.54 3.53
N LEU A 208 19.61 23.49 3.10
CA LEU A 208 20.41 23.46 1.87
C LEU A 208 19.75 22.55 0.87
N ASP A 209 19.42 23.06 -0.32
CA ASP A 209 18.98 22.27 -1.48
C ASP A 209 20.18 21.51 -2.06
N LEU A 210 20.09 20.19 -2.12
CA LEU A 210 21.12 19.32 -2.69
C LEU A 210 20.93 19.06 -4.20
N THR A 211 19.77 19.37 -4.72
CA THR A 211 19.39 19.15 -6.14
C THR A 211 18.95 20.47 -6.83
N PRO A 212 19.65 21.59 -6.59
CA PRO A 212 19.22 22.91 -7.10
C PRO A 212 19.11 22.89 -8.62
N GLY A 213 17.97 23.41 -9.14
CA GLY A 213 17.70 23.48 -10.57
C GLY A 213 17.32 22.16 -11.24
N ALA A 214 17.19 21.06 -10.50
CA ALA A 214 16.70 19.79 -11.03
C ALA A 214 15.27 19.95 -11.56
N THR A 215 15.03 19.52 -12.79
CA THR A 215 13.70 19.55 -13.44
C THR A 215 12.92 18.26 -13.27
N TYR A 216 13.41 17.39 -12.40
CA TYR A 216 12.83 16.09 -12.03
C TYR A 216 12.57 16.04 -10.51
N ASP A 217 11.74 15.11 -10.08
CA ASP A 217 11.51 14.83 -8.66
C ASP A 217 12.60 13.91 -8.08
N ALA A 218 13.06 14.19 -6.88
CA ALA A 218 14.00 13.39 -6.10
C ALA A 218 13.47 13.15 -4.67
N PRO A 219 12.85 11.98 -4.39
CA PRO A 219 12.59 10.84 -5.27
C PRO A 219 11.40 11.04 -6.23
N PRO A 220 11.24 10.18 -7.28
CA PRO A 220 10.17 10.31 -8.26
C PRO A 220 8.77 10.19 -7.63
N GLY A 221 7.86 11.10 -8.03
CA GLY A 221 6.44 11.00 -7.67
C GLY A 221 5.69 9.92 -8.46
N PRO A 222 4.40 9.66 -8.13
CA PRO A 222 3.63 10.29 -7.05
C PRO A 222 3.79 9.61 -5.68
N PHE A 223 4.50 8.47 -5.60
CA PHE A 223 4.59 7.62 -4.40
C PHE A 223 5.99 7.56 -3.78
N GLY A 224 6.97 8.27 -4.30
CA GLY A 224 8.32 8.30 -3.74
C GLY A 224 8.35 8.92 -2.34
N GLY A 225 9.09 8.29 -1.43
CA GLY A 225 9.21 8.69 -0.03
C GLY A 225 10.66 8.64 0.48
N SER A 226 10.83 8.60 1.80
CA SER A 226 12.15 8.59 2.46
C SER A 226 13.01 7.36 2.14
N GLU A 227 12.42 6.28 1.64
CA GLU A 227 13.13 5.11 1.12
C GLU A 227 13.94 5.41 -0.14
N GLY A 228 13.57 6.46 -0.87
CA GLY A 228 14.24 6.88 -2.09
C GLY A 228 15.60 7.59 -1.85
N TYR A 229 16.05 7.79 -0.61
CA TYR A 229 17.36 8.36 -0.31
C TYR A 229 17.97 7.85 1.00
N ALA A 230 19.29 7.80 1.04
CA ALA A 230 20.04 7.30 2.20
C ALA A 230 21.33 8.08 2.43
N TRP A 231 21.70 8.25 3.69
CA TRP A 231 22.99 8.77 4.09
C TRP A 231 24.10 7.71 3.97
N ALA A 232 25.26 8.12 3.47
CA ALA A 232 26.46 7.33 3.68
C ALA A 232 26.80 7.25 5.17
N PRO A 233 27.38 6.13 5.69
CA PRO A 233 27.67 5.97 7.11
C PRO A 233 28.59 7.03 7.70
N ASP A 234 29.44 7.67 6.88
CA ASP A 234 30.33 8.77 7.31
C ASP A 234 29.64 10.16 7.27
N GLY A 235 28.39 10.23 6.82
CA GLY A 235 27.59 11.45 6.73
C GLY A 235 28.04 12.46 5.67
N ARG A 236 28.96 12.10 4.77
CA ARG A 236 29.54 13.04 3.80
C ARG A 236 28.78 13.15 2.49
N GLU A 237 27.99 12.15 2.16
CA GLU A 237 27.14 12.14 0.96
C GLU A 237 25.80 11.48 1.21
N LEU A 238 24.84 11.70 0.29
CA LEU A 238 23.59 10.96 0.17
C LEU A 238 23.56 10.24 -1.18
N ALA A 239 22.97 9.05 -1.20
CA ALA A 239 22.44 8.42 -2.39
C ALA A 239 20.95 8.71 -2.51
N TYR A 240 20.43 8.93 -3.72
CA TYR A 240 19.01 9.16 -3.93
C TYR A 240 18.56 8.64 -5.30
N THR A 241 17.28 8.33 -5.41
CA THR A 241 16.61 7.95 -6.65
C THR A 241 16.10 9.20 -7.37
N ALA A 242 16.26 9.25 -8.70
CA ALA A 242 15.62 10.26 -9.53
C ALA A 242 15.40 9.75 -10.96
N LYS A 243 14.41 10.33 -11.64
CA LYS A 243 14.09 10.05 -13.05
C LYS A 243 14.34 11.31 -13.87
N ASP A 244 15.47 11.34 -14.59
CA ASP A 244 15.82 12.43 -15.50
C ASP A 244 15.66 11.94 -16.94
N ALA A 245 14.42 11.63 -17.34
CA ALA A 245 14.09 11.09 -18.65
C ALA A 245 13.71 12.17 -19.68
N GLY A 246 13.66 13.44 -19.27
CA GLY A 246 13.34 14.56 -20.14
C GLY A 246 12.02 14.37 -20.88
N ARG A 247 12.04 14.42 -22.24
CA ARG A 247 10.84 14.23 -23.06
C ARG A 247 10.23 12.83 -22.93
N GLU A 248 10.99 11.83 -22.54
CA GLU A 248 10.56 10.43 -22.47
C GLU A 248 9.89 10.09 -21.12
N ASP A 249 9.71 11.07 -20.25
CA ASP A 249 9.24 10.88 -18.88
C ASP A 249 7.94 10.05 -18.79
N ALA A 250 6.98 10.28 -19.68
CA ALA A 250 5.69 9.58 -19.69
C ALA A 250 5.74 8.12 -20.20
N TRP A 251 6.82 7.69 -20.88
CA TRP A 251 6.96 6.32 -21.43
C TRP A 251 8.26 5.62 -21.07
N SER A 252 9.05 6.21 -20.17
CA SER A 252 10.28 5.63 -19.63
C SER A 252 10.09 5.19 -18.18
N THR A 253 10.68 4.07 -17.79
CA THR A 253 10.84 3.64 -16.40
C THR A 253 12.30 3.78 -15.92
N ASP A 254 13.12 4.60 -16.59
CA ASP A 254 14.56 4.77 -16.36
C ASP A 254 14.81 5.63 -15.09
N ASN A 255 14.44 5.11 -13.93
CA ASN A 255 14.84 5.68 -12.65
C ASN A 255 16.30 5.30 -12.37
N ASN A 256 17.07 6.24 -11.87
CA ASN A 256 18.50 6.05 -11.61
C ASN A 256 18.88 6.44 -10.19
N LEU A 257 19.94 5.81 -9.69
CA LEU A 257 20.58 6.26 -8.46
C LEU A 257 21.64 7.31 -8.73
N TYR A 258 21.63 8.31 -7.89
CA TYR A 258 22.60 9.40 -7.86
C TYR A 258 23.26 9.46 -6.49
N THR A 259 24.49 9.97 -6.43
CA THR A 259 25.11 10.39 -5.17
C THR A 259 25.42 11.88 -5.23
N VAL A 260 25.30 12.57 -4.08
CA VAL A 260 25.55 14.01 -3.94
C VAL A 260 26.24 14.27 -2.60
N PRO A 261 27.28 15.17 -2.55
CA PRO A 261 27.86 15.56 -1.28
C PRO A 261 26.82 16.20 -0.35
N SER A 262 26.84 15.86 0.92
CA SER A 262 25.89 16.40 1.91
C SER A 262 26.05 17.91 2.19
N THR A 263 27.07 18.51 1.63
CA THR A 263 27.35 19.97 1.66
C THR A 263 26.95 20.67 0.36
N GLY A 264 26.25 19.97 -0.53
CA GLY A 264 25.94 20.43 -1.88
C GLY A 264 27.07 20.20 -2.87
N GLY A 265 26.79 20.38 -4.14
CA GLY A 265 27.73 20.19 -5.24
C GLY A 265 27.10 19.37 -6.37
N LYS A 266 27.94 18.88 -7.27
CA LYS A 266 27.48 18.13 -8.45
C LYS A 266 27.06 16.73 -8.06
N ALA A 267 25.83 16.37 -8.38
CA ALA A 267 25.36 14.98 -8.30
C ALA A 267 26.03 14.10 -9.38
N THR A 268 26.19 12.83 -9.05
CA THR A 268 26.79 11.81 -9.94
C THR A 268 25.82 10.65 -10.07
N VAL A 269 25.38 10.34 -11.30
CA VAL A 269 24.62 9.13 -11.60
C VAL A 269 25.51 7.89 -11.49
N ILE A 270 25.03 6.85 -10.82
CA ILE A 270 25.80 5.62 -10.59
C ILE A 270 25.19 4.38 -11.28
N THR A 271 23.93 4.43 -11.74
CA THR A 271 23.26 3.31 -12.41
C THR A 271 22.81 3.60 -13.84
N GLY A 272 23.16 4.74 -14.44
CA GLY A 272 22.67 5.22 -15.73
C GLY A 272 22.91 4.29 -16.96
N ALA A 273 23.63 3.19 -16.79
CA ALA A 273 23.80 2.16 -17.83
C ALA A 273 22.58 1.22 -17.93
N ASN A 274 21.84 1.03 -16.86
CA ASN A 274 20.56 0.32 -16.87
C ASN A 274 19.45 1.22 -17.45
N LYS A 275 18.43 0.63 -18.09
CA LYS A 275 17.27 1.36 -18.64
C LYS A 275 15.94 0.89 -18.03
N GLY A 276 15.98 -0.11 -17.14
CA GLY A 276 14.94 -0.38 -16.18
C GLY A 276 15.09 0.53 -14.95
N ALA A 277 14.15 0.46 -14.01
CA ALA A 277 14.22 1.28 -12.80
C ALA A 277 15.29 0.77 -11.82
N ASP A 278 16.06 1.71 -11.24
CA ASP A 278 16.99 1.50 -10.13
C ASP A 278 16.61 2.43 -8.98
N GLU A 279 16.24 1.87 -7.79
CA GLU A 279 15.58 2.61 -6.72
C GLU A 279 16.03 2.17 -5.31
N ASN A 280 15.65 2.97 -4.31
CA ASN A 280 15.72 2.64 -2.88
C ASN A 280 17.13 2.28 -2.40
N PRO A 281 18.09 3.24 -2.43
CA PRO A 281 19.46 2.99 -2.05
C PRO A 281 19.61 2.77 -0.53
N VAL A 282 20.42 1.77 -0.16
CA VAL A 282 20.82 1.51 1.23
C VAL A 282 22.33 1.28 1.27
N TYR A 283 23.06 2.07 2.04
CA TYR A 283 24.50 1.83 2.23
C TYR A 283 24.75 0.61 3.12
N SER A 284 25.78 -0.20 2.76
CA SER A 284 26.32 -1.17 3.71
C SER A 284 26.89 -0.45 4.94
N PRO A 285 26.88 -1.06 6.14
CA PRO A 285 27.38 -0.42 7.35
C PRO A 285 28.84 0.04 7.28
N ASP A 286 29.68 -0.63 6.47
CA ASP A 286 31.08 -0.22 6.22
C ASP A 286 31.22 0.84 5.11
N GLY A 287 30.11 1.24 4.50
CA GLY A 287 30.06 2.25 3.43
C GLY A 287 30.69 1.85 2.11
N LYS A 288 31.05 0.59 1.91
CA LYS A 288 31.71 0.15 0.65
C LYS A 288 30.72 -0.14 -0.45
N LEU A 289 29.51 -0.56 -0.12
CA LEU A 289 28.45 -0.91 -1.06
C LEU A 289 27.25 0.00 -0.93
N ILE A 290 26.52 0.22 -2.04
CA ILE A 290 25.16 0.71 -2.05
C ILE A 290 24.30 -0.43 -2.58
N LEU A 291 23.39 -0.94 -1.75
CA LEU A 291 22.37 -1.89 -2.17
C LEU A 291 21.19 -1.13 -2.75
N TYR A 292 20.51 -1.72 -3.73
CA TYR A 292 19.39 -1.08 -4.39
C TYR A 292 18.49 -2.09 -5.12
N HIS A 293 17.24 -1.72 -5.35
CA HIS A 293 16.33 -2.42 -6.25
C HIS A 293 16.68 -2.11 -7.70
N SER A 294 16.58 -3.11 -8.58
CA SER A 294 16.84 -2.93 -10.01
C SER A 294 15.92 -3.80 -10.86
N GLN A 295 15.30 -3.20 -11.84
CA GLN A 295 14.59 -3.89 -12.92
C GLN A 295 15.50 -4.01 -14.15
N ALA A 296 15.38 -5.10 -14.89
CA ALA A 296 16.21 -5.33 -16.07
C ALA A 296 15.60 -4.82 -17.37
N ARG A 297 14.25 -4.81 -17.42
CA ARG A 297 13.50 -4.54 -18.66
C ARG A 297 12.97 -3.10 -18.68
N ALA A 298 13.48 -2.29 -19.59
CA ALA A 298 13.02 -0.93 -19.81
C ALA A 298 11.52 -0.89 -20.15
N GLY A 299 10.77 0.02 -19.55
CA GLY A 299 9.34 0.22 -19.79
C GLY A 299 8.43 -0.80 -19.11
N PHE A 300 8.94 -1.76 -18.35
CA PHE A 300 8.12 -2.73 -17.61
C PHE A 300 8.16 -2.46 -16.10
N GLU A 301 7.19 -1.74 -15.60
CA GLU A 301 7.10 -1.38 -14.17
C GLU A 301 6.89 -2.57 -13.21
N SER A 302 6.44 -3.72 -13.74
CA SER A 302 6.24 -4.95 -12.96
C SER A 302 7.33 -6.00 -13.22
N ASP A 303 8.48 -5.59 -13.77
CA ASP A 303 9.65 -6.45 -13.86
C ASP A 303 10.15 -6.84 -12.47
N HIS A 304 10.86 -7.97 -12.40
CA HIS A 304 11.45 -8.48 -11.18
C HIS A 304 12.35 -7.44 -10.50
N TRP A 305 12.03 -7.05 -9.28
CA TRP A 305 12.88 -6.22 -8.45
C TRP A 305 14.05 -7.03 -7.88
N ARG A 306 15.14 -7.05 -8.64
CA ARG A 306 16.40 -7.69 -8.24
C ARG A 306 17.08 -6.88 -7.16
N LEU A 307 17.66 -7.53 -6.16
CA LEU A 307 18.50 -6.87 -5.17
C LEU A 307 19.93 -6.79 -5.68
N MET A 308 20.40 -5.60 -5.96
CA MET A 308 21.73 -5.30 -6.50
C MET A 308 22.64 -4.70 -5.44
N ALA A 309 23.95 -4.80 -5.65
CA ALA A 309 24.97 -4.07 -4.92
C ALA A 309 25.91 -3.35 -5.87
N TYR A 310 26.00 -2.03 -5.72
CA TYR A 310 27.03 -1.19 -6.36
C TYR A 310 28.26 -1.10 -5.46
N ASP A 311 29.41 -1.54 -5.96
CA ASP A 311 30.71 -1.41 -5.27
C ASP A 311 31.31 -0.03 -5.59
N ARG A 312 31.43 0.80 -4.56
CA ARG A 312 31.87 2.20 -4.69
C ARG A 312 33.33 2.34 -5.12
N SER A 313 34.17 1.33 -4.87
CA SER A 313 35.57 1.34 -5.25
C SER A 313 35.79 0.95 -6.71
N SER A 314 35.18 -0.13 -7.14
CA SER A 314 35.27 -0.62 -8.51
C SER A 314 34.27 0.03 -9.46
N ARG A 315 33.21 0.67 -8.93
CA ARG A 315 32.07 1.25 -9.68
C ARG A 315 31.31 0.20 -10.51
N GLN A 316 31.23 -1.02 -10.02
CA GLN A 316 30.54 -2.12 -10.68
C GLN A 316 29.35 -2.56 -9.85
N SER A 317 28.25 -2.89 -10.52
CA SER A 317 27.07 -3.47 -9.91
C SER A 317 27.03 -4.99 -10.11
N ARG A 318 26.48 -5.71 -9.12
CA ARG A 318 26.20 -7.13 -9.20
C ARG A 318 24.92 -7.50 -8.48
N GLU A 319 24.24 -8.52 -8.96
CA GLU A 319 23.05 -9.05 -8.31
C GLU A 319 23.44 -9.90 -7.09
N LEU A 320 22.67 -9.75 -6.00
CA LEU A 320 22.95 -10.44 -4.73
C LEU A 320 22.18 -11.76 -4.58
N LEU A 321 21.00 -11.89 -5.18
CA LEU A 321 20.11 -13.05 -5.06
C LEU A 321 19.64 -13.62 -6.41
N PRO A 322 20.53 -13.97 -7.34
CA PRO A 322 20.18 -14.28 -8.75
C PRO A 322 19.35 -15.57 -8.93
N LYS A 323 19.12 -16.35 -7.87
CA LYS A 323 18.33 -17.58 -7.90
C LYS A 323 17.03 -17.47 -7.11
N TRP A 324 16.73 -16.30 -6.55
CA TRP A 324 15.57 -16.08 -5.71
C TRP A 324 14.47 -15.39 -6.52
N ASP A 325 13.46 -16.13 -6.90
CA ASP A 325 12.35 -15.68 -7.75
C ASP A 325 11.23 -15.03 -6.91
N ARG A 326 11.60 -14.01 -6.11
CA ARG A 326 10.73 -13.13 -5.35
C ARG A 326 11.32 -11.72 -5.35
N ASN A 327 10.48 -10.71 -5.30
CA ASN A 327 10.92 -9.34 -5.12
C ASN A 327 11.48 -9.13 -3.71
N ALA A 328 12.50 -8.32 -3.58
CA ALA A 328 12.90 -7.78 -2.28
C ALA A 328 12.14 -6.45 -2.07
N ASP A 329 10.84 -6.52 -1.69
CA ASP A 329 9.97 -5.34 -1.62
C ASP A 329 10.45 -4.30 -0.59
N GLY A 330 11.14 -4.75 0.46
CA GLY A 330 11.83 -3.90 1.43
C GLY A 330 13.03 -4.65 2.03
N TYR A 331 14.07 -3.93 2.42
CA TYR A 331 15.23 -4.55 3.04
C TYR A 331 15.98 -3.60 3.97
N SER A 332 16.60 -4.17 4.99
CA SER A 332 17.47 -3.43 5.93
C SER A 332 18.57 -4.32 6.49
N PHE A 333 19.74 -3.74 6.72
CA PHE A 333 20.81 -4.44 7.41
C PHE A 333 20.50 -4.65 8.89
N THR A 334 20.91 -5.80 9.44
CA THR A 334 21.14 -5.90 10.89
C THR A 334 22.32 -5.01 11.28
N ALA A 335 22.31 -4.48 12.49
CA ALA A 335 23.30 -3.49 12.93
C ALA A 335 24.74 -3.98 12.88
N ASP A 336 24.97 -5.28 13.09
CA ASP A 336 26.29 -5.91 12.96
C ASP A 336 26.75 -6.05 11.50
N GLY A 337 25.89 -5.71 10.55
CA GLY A 337 26.17 -5.82 9.12
C GLY A 337 26.30 -7.25 8.59
N HIS A 338 25.96 -8.26 9.41
CA HIS A 338 26.13 -9.67 9.06
C HIS A 338 24.86 -10.33 8.48
N ALA A 339 23.76 -9.62 8.42
CA ALA A 339 22.55 -10.11 7.80
C ALA A 339 21.72 -8.97 7.20
N LEU A 340 20.82 -9.36 6.29
CA LEU A 340 19.79 -8.53 5.73
C LEU A 340 18.42 -9.10 6.13
N LEU A 341 17.54 -8.28 6.67
CA LEU A 341 16.12 -8.55 6.78
C LEU A 341 15.47 -8.12 5.47
N ILE A 342 14.67 -8.98 4.88
CA ILE A 342 13.99 -8.74 3.59
C ILE A 342 12.50 -8.94 3.80
N GLN A 343 11.70 -7.96 3.39
CA GLN A 343 10.25 -8.06 3.26
C GLN A 343 9.92 -8.45 1.82
N THR A 344 8.97 -9.35 1.63
CA THR A 344 8.54 -9.78 0.30
C THR A 344 7.11 -10.30 0.30
N THR A 345 6.39 -10.03 -0.77
CA THR A 345 5.13 -10.68 -1.09
C THR A 345 5.37 -12.12 -1.51
N ASP A 346 4.74 -13.08 -0.84
CA ASP A 346 4.81 -14.49 -1.18
C ASP A 346 3.50 -15.21 -0.81
N ALA A 347 2.78 -15.73 -1.82
CA ALA A 347 1.53 -16.46 -1.70
C ALA A 347 0.49 -15.76 -0.81
N SER A 348 -0.01 -14.59 -1.27
CA SER A 348 -1.03 -13.76 -0.61
C SER A 348 -0.66 -13.23 0.77
N ARG A 349 0.62 -13.15 1.10
CA ARG A 349 1.10 -12.59 2.38
C ARG A 349 2.39 -11.83 2.21
N GLU A 350 2.54 -10.75 2.93
CA GLU A 350 3.84 -10.13 3.19
C GLU A 350 4.57 -10.91 4.26
N LYS A 351 5.79 -11.34 3.96
CA LYS A 351 6.63 -12.18 4.84
C LYS A 351 7.97 -11.53 5.09
N PHE A 352 8.60 -11.90 6.22
CA PHE A 352 9.97 -11.51 6.50
C PHE A 352 10.91 -12.69 6.31
N TYR A 353 12.00 -12.41 5.60
CA TYR A 353 13.11 -13.32 5.36
C TYR A 353 14.37 -12.72 5.96
N ARG A 354 15.29 -13.58 6.38
CA ARG A 354 16.63 -13.18 6.81
C ARG A 354 17.65 -13.88 5.90
N SER A 355 18.61 -13.11 5.41
CA SER A 355 19.73 -13.63 4.65
C SER A 355 21.03 -13.22 5.33
N THR A 356 21.98 -14.16 5.49
CA THR A 356 23.32 -13.84 5.98
C THR A 356 24.07 -13.00 4.95
N PHE A 357 24.83 -12.01 5.43
CA PHE A 357 25.64 -11.14 4.58
C PHE A 357 27.12 -11.27 4.99
N ALA A 358 27.97 -11.72 4.09
CA ALA A 358 29.40 -11.86 4.32
C ALA A 358 30.19 -11.63 3.04
N ASN A 359 31.32 -10.92 3.14
CA ASN A 359 32.19 -10.60 2.00
C ASN A 359 31.42 -9.97 0.81
N GLY A 360 30.41 -9.16 1.12
CA GLY A 360 29.57 -8.51 0.14
C GLY A 360 28.56 -9.43 -0.55
N ALA A 361 28.36 -10.67 -0.16
CA ALA A 361 27.42 -11.61 -0.74
C ALA A 361 26.31 -11.99 0.26
N LEU A 362 25.13 -12.33 -0.28
CA LEU A 362 24.02 -12.86 0.51
C LEU A 362 23.93 -14.39 0.43
N GLY A 363 23.63 -15.02 1.55
CA GLY A 363 23.19 -16.41 1.61
C GLY A 363 21.76 -16.57 1.10
N ALA A 364 21.26 -17.81 1.03
CA ALA A 364 19.87 -18.05 0.67
C ALA A 364 18.92 -17.46 1.73
N PRO A 365 17.90 -16.68 1.33
CA PRO A 365 16.93 -16.14 2.27
C PRO A 365 16.16 -17.24 3.02
N GLN A 366 16.02 -17.08 4.34
CA GLN A 366 15.27 -17.99 5.20
C GLN A 366 14.08 -17.25 5.79
N ILE A 367 12.90 -17.87 5.77
CA ILE A 367 11.69 -17.30 6.38
C ILE A 367 11.90 -17.14 7.89
N VAL A 368 11.64 -15.95 8.42
CA VAL A 368 11.64 -15.67 9.86
C VAL A 368 10.24 -15.34 10.37
N LEU A 369 9.34 -14.86 9.50
CA LEU A 369 7.93 -14.62 9.81
C LEU A 369 7.07 -14.80 8.56
N SER A 370 6.04 -15.65 8.64
CA SER A 370 5.15 -15.97 7.50
C SER A 370 3.67 -15.94 7.84
N GLU A 371 3.34 -15.90 9.14
CA GLU A 371 1.95 -15.87 9.58
C GLU A 371 1.35 -14.50 9.34
N ARG A 372 0.13 -14.43 8.76
CA ARG A 372 -0.60 -13.19 8.47
C ARG A 372 0.12 -12.28 7.46
N ASN A 373 -0.24 -11.01 7.43
CA ASN A 373 0.37 -10.00 6.59
C ASN A 373 1.26 -9.08 7.43
N ASN A 374 2.56 -8.94 7.10
CA ASN A 374 3.56 -8.25 7.92
C ASN A 374 4.24 -7.16 7.12
N ALA A 375 4.23 -5.92 7.60
CA ALA A 375 4.76 -4.79 6.85
C ALA A 375 5.57 -3.83 7.74
N SER A 376 6.39 -3.00 7.09
CA SER A 376 7.13 -1.90 7.70
C SER A 376 8.01 -2.32 8.89
N PRO A 377 8.95 -3.28 8.72
CA PRO A 377 9.82 -3.69 9.81
C PRO A 377 10.79 -2.59 10.21
N SER A 378 10.97 -2.38 11.51
CA SER A 378 11.91 -1.43 12.10
C SER A 378 12.77 -2.13 13.16
N LEU A 379 14.09 -2.00 13.04
CA LEU A 379 15.06 -2.66 13.90
C LEU A 379 15.66 -1.68 14.93
N ASP A 380 16.03 -2.19 16.10
CA ASP A 380 16.93 -1.46 17.02
C ASP A 380 18.36 -1.41 16.44
N HIS A 381 19.23 -0.54 16.99
CA HIS A 381 20.62 -0.45 16.54
C HIS A 381 21.45 -1.73 16.80
N ALA A 382 21.03 -2.59 17.72
CA ALA A 382 21.69 -3.87 17.93
C ALA A 382 21.21 -4.97 16.98
N GLY A 383 20.15 -4.70 16.16
CA GLY A 383 19.53 -5.66 15.26
C GLY A 383 18.91 -6.86 16.00
N ARG A 384 18.57 -6.68 17.28
CA ARG A 384 18.02 -7.74 18.15
C ARG A 384 16.53 -7.61 18.39
N MET A 385 16.01 -6.38 18.36
CA MET A 385 14.58 -6.11 18.50
C MET A 385 14.02 -5.64 17.17
N ILE A 386 12.84 -6.15 16.84
CA ILE A 386 12.09 -5.76 15.64
C ILE A 386 10.69 -5.32 16.05
N ALA A 387 10.24 -4.21 15.49
CA ALA A 387 8.84 -3.79 15.50
C ALA A 387 8.31 -3.79 14.06
N TRP A 388 7.04 -4.14 13.87
CA TRP A 388 6.38 -4.10 12.56
C TRP A 388 4.87 -3.94 12.73
N VAL A 389 4.15 -3.63 11.67
CA VAL A 389 2.69 -3.77 11.66
C VAL A 389 2.30 -5.14 11.13
N GLN A 390 1.27 -5.73 11.74
CA GLN A 390 0.66 -6.98 11.29
C GLN A 390 -0.85 -6.80 11.21
N ASP A 391 -1.43 -7.24 10.10
CA ASP A 391 -2.87 -7.31 9.90
C ASP A 391 -3.29 -8.65 9.27
N ALA A 392 -4.58 -8.82 9.07
CA ALA A 392 -5.16 -9.90 8.29
C ALA A 392 -6.56 -9.47 7.83
N ALA A 393 -7.20 -10.26 6.98
CA ALA A 393 -8.56 -10.00 6.51
C ALA A 393 -9.58 -9.85 7.66
N ASP A 394 -9.34 -10.49 8.81
CA ASP A 394 -10.19 -10.48 9.99
C ASP A 394 -9.77 -9.50 11.10
N ARG A 395 -8.69 -8.75 10.91
CA ARG A 395 -8.20 -7.77 11.90
C ARG A 395 -7.45 -6.61 11.28
N PRO A 396 -7.75 -5.37 11.71
CA PRO A 396 -6.96 -4.19 11.35
C PRO A 396 -5.51 -4.31 11.83
N ALA A 397 -4.64 -3.49 11.23
CA ALA A 397 -3.24 -3.43 11.59
C ALA A 397 -3.04 -2.98 13.04
N GLU A 398 -2.09 -3.67 13.71
CA GLU A 398 -1.56 -3.30 15.02
C GLU A 398 -0.03 -3.45 15.00
N VAL A 399 0.66 -2.77 15.92
CA VAL A 399 2.10 -2.90 16.09
C VAL A 399 2.42 -4.16 16.88
N PHE A 400 3.38 -4.91 16.38
CA PHE A 400 3.97 -6.08 17.04
C PHE A 400 5.44 -5.87 17.29
N VAL A 401 5.97 -6.52 18.31
CA VAL A 401 7.41 -6.57 18.59
C VAL A 401 7.86 -8.00 18.89
N ALA A 402 9.15 -8.24 18.65
CA ALA A 402 9.79 -9.50 18.95
C ALA A 402 11.31 -9.33 19.07
N THR A 403 11.97 -10.37 19.58
CA THR A 403 13.42 -10.52 19.45
C THR A 403 13.75 -11.21 18.14
N LEU A 404 14.64 -10.61 17.36
CA LEU A 404 15.15 -11.13 16.10
C LEU A 404 16.49 -11.84 16.34
N GLY A 405 16.53 -13.14 16.06
CA GLY A 405 17.73 -13.97 16.05
C GLY A 405 17.86 -14.70 14.71
N ALA A 406 18.12 -15.99 14.74
CA ALA A 406 17.98 -16.85 13.54
C ALA A 406 16.52 -16.92 13.08
N GLY A 407 15.58 -16.75 14.00
CA GLY A 407 14.14 -16.59 13.80
C GLY A 407 13.58 -15.56 14.76
N ILE A 408 12.26 -15.45 14.85
CA ILE A 408 11.56 -14.54 15.77
C ILE A 408 11.18 -15.27 17.06
N SER A 409 11.37 -14.62 18.22
CA SER A 409 10.97 -15.13 19.53
C SER A 409 10.40 -14.01 20.42
N GLY A 410 9.58 -14.38 21.41
CA GLY A 410 8.96 -13.41 22.31
C GLY A 410 7.96 -12.46 21.60
N LEU A 411 7.38 -12.90 20.50
CA LEU A 411 6.42 -12.14 19.72
C LEU A 411 5.19 -11.78 20.57
N HIS A 412 4.84 -10.49 20.58
CA HIS A 412 3.59 -10.02 21.20
C HIS A 412 3.09 -8.76 20.52
N GLN A 413 1.77 -8.56 20.60
CA GLN A 413 1.09 -7.34 20.14
C GLN A 413 1.44 -6.20 21.11
N LEU A 414 1.78 -5.03 20.56
CA LEU A 414 2.22 -3.87 21.33
C LEU A 414 1.19 -2.76 21.36
N SER A 415 0.51 -2.52 20.25
CA SER A 415 -0.62 -1.57 20.19
C SER A 415 -1.96 -2.31 20.24
N HIS A 416 -3.00 -1.63 20.74
CA HIS A 416 -4.35 -2.18 20.98
C HIS A 416 -5.42 -1.16 20.54
N GLU A 417 -5.15 -0.47 19.42
CA GLU A 417 -5.96 0.65 18.96
C GLU A 417 -7.36 0.23 18.50
N ASN A 418 -7.49 -1.00 18.00
CA ASN A 418 -8.72 -1.52 17.42
C ASN A 418 -9.36 -2.68 18.24
N ASP A 419 -8.74 -3.15 19.31
CA ASP A 419 -9.20 -4.34 20.05
C ASP A 419 -10.63 -4.19 20.55
N ALA A 420 -11.00 -3.03 21.10
CA ALA A 420 -12.35 -2.77 21.61
C ALA A 420 -13.41 -2.80 20.50
N LEU A 421 -13.11 -2.22 19.34
CA LEU A 421 -13.98 -2.27 18.16
C LEU A 421 -14.10 -3.71 17.64
N LEU A 422 -12.98 -4.38 17.46
CA LEU A 422 -12.95 -5.74 16.91
C LEU A 422 -13.72 -6.74 17.76
N ALA A 423 -13.72 -6.57 19.10
CA ALA A 423 -14.52 -7.40 20.02
C ALA A 423 -16.03 -7.30 19.78
N THR A 424 -16.54 -6.22 19.19
CA THR A 424 -17.95 -6.01 18.84
C THR A 424 -18.31 -6.56 17.45
N LEU A 425 -17.31 -6.90 16.62
CA LEU A 425 -17.51 -7.29 15.22
C LEU A 425 -17.49 -8.80 15.07
N LYS A 426 -18.36 -9.30 14.19
CA LYS A 426 -18.35 -10.68 13.71
C LYS A 426 -17.68 -10.72 12.35
N VAL A 427 -16.41 -11.04 12.34
CA VAL A 427 -15.53 -11.15 11.16
C VAL A 427 -14.94 -12.55 11.08
N TYR A 428 -14.56 -12.97 9.88
CA TYR A 428 -13.94 -14.26 9.64
C TYR A 428 -12.60 -14.12 8.93
N PRO A 429 -11.63 -15.00 9.19
CA PRO A 429 -10.42 -15.07 8.39
C PRO A 429 -10.73 -15.58 6.97
N VAL A 430 -9.83 -15.31 6.03
CA VAL A 430 -9.85 -15.97 4.72
C VAL A 430 -9.32 -17.38 4.82
N GLU A 431 -9.82 -18.27 3.94
CA GLU A 431 -9.34 -19.63 3.80
C GLU A 431 -8.68 -19.81 2.43
N ASP A 432 -7.41 -20.14 2.41
CA ASP A 432 -6.67 -20.38 1.17
C ASP A 432 -7.17 -21.65 0.45
N TYR A 433 -7.17 -21.61 -0.87
CA TYR A 433 -7.32 -22.79 -1.71
C TYR A 433 -6.47 -22.64 -2.98
N TRP A 434 -6.09 -23.79 -3.55
CA TRP A 434 -5.30 -23.87 -4.76
C TRP A 434 -6.06 -24.69 -5.81
N PHE A 435 -5.95 -24.26 -7.05
CA PHE A 435 -6.62 -24.93 -8.17
C PHE A 435 -5.74 -24.91 -9.42
N LYS A 436 -6.16 -25.70 -10.42
CA LYS A 436 -5.53 -25.66 -11.74
C LYS A 436 -6.19 -24.59 -12.60
N GLY A 437 -5.45 -23.51 -12.86
CA GLY A 437 -5.86 -22.43 -13.75
C GLY A 437 -5.61 -22.76 -15.22
N ALA A 438 -5.58 -21.71 -16.04
CA ALA A 438 -5.26 -21.83 -17.46
C ALA A 438 -3.91 -22.50 -17.64
N ASN A 439 -3.76 -23.26 -18.72
CA ASN A 439 -2.57 -24.07 -19.05
C ASN A 439 -2.18 -25.12 -17.98
N GLY A 440 -3.01 -25.33 -16.95
CA GLY A 440 -2.74 -26.27 -15.86
C GLY A 440 -1.81 -25.74 -14.77
N ASP A 441 -1.52 -24.45 -14.77
CA ASP A 441 -0.71 -23.79 -13.73
C ASP A 441 -1.45 -23.79 -12.38
N SER A 442 -0.67 -23.73 -11.29
CA SER A 442 -1.23 -23.67 -9.95
C SER A 442 -1.56 -22.23 -9.60
N VAL A 443 -2.82 -21.93 -9.29
CA VAL A 443 -3.33 -20.61 -8.96
C VAL A 443 -3.90 -20.61 -7.55
N GLN A 444 -3.64 -19.57 -6.77
CA GLN A 444 -4.17 -19.39 -5.42
C GLN A 444 -5.43 -18.55 -5.43
N GLY A 445 -6.41 -18.98 -4.64
CA GLY A 445 -7.56 -18.20 -4.26
C GLY A 445 -7.75 -18.20 -2.75
N MET A 446 -8.58 -17.28 -2.27
CA MET A 446 -9.05 -17.20 -0.90
C MET A 446 -10.58 -17.18 -0.87
N ILE A 447 -11.18 -17.78 0.15
CA ILE A 447 -12.63 -17.79 0.37
C ILE A 447 -12.89 -17.12 1.72
N LEU A 448 -13.90 -16.25 1.78
CA LEU A 448 -14.35 -15.62 3.03
C LEU A 448 -15.82 -15.94 3.29
N ARG A 449 -16.11 -16.40 4.51
CA ARG A 449 -17.50 -16.63 5.00
C ARG A 449 -18.16 -15.32 5.41
N PRO A 450 -19.48 -15.14 5.13
CA PRO A 450 -20.20 -13.99 5.63
C PRO A 450 -20.48 -14.11 7.15
N PRO A 451 -20.67 -12.99 7.86
CA PRO A 451 -20.97 -13.02 9.29
C PRO A 451 -22.26 -13.79 9.65
N GLN A 452 -23.19 -13.96 8.71
CA GLN A 452 -24.42 -14.74 8.87
C GLN A 452 -24.23 -16.24 8.60
N TRP A 453 -23.01 -16.67 8.24
CA TRP A 453 -22.75 -18.05 7.86
C TRP A 453 -23.23 -19.04 8.95
N THR A 454 -23.95 -20.08 8.52
CA THR A 454 -24.39 -21.21 9.34
C THR A 454 -24.30 -22.48 8.52
N PRO A 455 -23.97 -23.62 9.13
CA PRO A 455 -23.92 -24.91 8.42
C PRO A 455 -25.23 -25.22 7.69
N GLY A 456 -25.13 -25.72 6.46
CA GLY A 456 -26.27 -26.17 5.65
C GLY A 456 -27.02 -25.06 4.88
N LYS A 457 -26.72 -23.79 5.13
CA LYS A 457 -27.27 -22.66 4.33
C LYS A 457 -26.35 -22.30 3.18
N LYS A 458 -26.94 -21.86 2.07
CA LYS A 458 -26.23 -21.30 0.91
C LYS A 458 -26.27 -19.78 0.94
N PHE A 459 -25.18 -19.17 0.47
CA PHE A 459 -25.01 -17.73 0.43
C PHE A 459 -24.62 -17.27 -0.96
N PRO A 460 -25.19 -16.19 -1.49
CA PRO A 460 -24.75 -15.58 -2.76
C PRO A 460 -23.25 -15.26 -2.72
N VAL A 461 -22.63 -15.20 -3.89
CA VAL A 461 -21.19 -15.10 -4.02
C VAL A 461 -20.79 -13.82 -4.76
N VAL A 462 -19.77 -13.13 -4.25
CA VAL A 462 -19.08 -12.05 -4.94
C VAL A 462 -17.67 -12.52 -5.29
N LEU A 463 -17.35 -12.55 -6.58
CA LEU A 463 -15.99 -12.69 -7.09
C LEU A 463 -15.32 -11.33 -7.04
N LEU A 464 -14.22 -11.20 -6.30
CA LEU A 464 -13.40 -10.00 -6.26
C LEU A 464 -12.21 -10.11 -7.22
N VAL A 465 -12.07 -9.11 -8.09
CA VAL A 465 -10.98 -9.01 -9.07
C VAL A 465 -10.11 -7.81 -8.72
N HIS A 466 -8.80 -8.05 -8.49
CA HIS A 466 -7.88 -6.97 -8.13
C HIS A 466 -7.52 -6.08 -9.32
N GLY A 467 -7.03 -4.89 -9.02
CA GLY A 467 -6.41 -3.97 -9.97
C GLY A 467 -4.96 -4.35 -10.31
N GLY A 468 -4.26 -3.45 -10.90
CA GLY A 468 -2.90 -3.63 -11.39
C GLY A 468 -2.88 -3.65 -12.93
N PRO A 469 -2.64 -4.79 -13.60
CA PRO A 469 -2.93 -6.19 -13.17
C PRO A 469 -1.91 -6.87 -12.23
N GLN A 470 -0.73 -6.29 -12.07
CA GLN A 470 0.34 -6.90 -11.30
C GLN A 470 0.33 -6.43 -9.82
N VAL A 471 -0.81 -6.56 -9.16
CA VAL A 471 -1.00 -6.33 -7.71
C VAL A 471 -1.76 -7.51 -7.12
N PRO A 472 -1.30 -8.15 -6.02
CA PRO A 472 -1.99 -9.30 -5.48
C PRO A 472 -3.11 -8.89 -4.52
N TRP A 473 -4.12 -9.75 -4.37
CA TRP A 473 -4.91 -9.80 -3.15
C TRP A 473 -4.09 -10.44 -2.03
N LEU A 474 -3.99 -9.76 -0.90
CA LEU A 474 -3.32 -10.25 0.30
C LEU A 474 -4.35 -10.61 1.38
N ASP A 475 -3.96 -11.45 2.34
CA ASP A 475 -4.68 -11.65 3.59
C ASP A 475 -4.47 -10.41 4.48
N GLN A 476 -5.21 -9.33 4.18
CA GLN A 476 -5.04 -8.02 4.82
C GLN A 476 -6.36 -7.33 5.12
N TRP A 477 -6.35 -6.41 6.10
CA TRP A 477 -7.43 -5.48 6.33
C TRP A 477 -7.39 -4.34 5.32
N HIS A 478 -7.98 -4.55 4.16
CA HIS A 478 -7.87 -3.56 3.08
C HIS A 478 -8.71 -2.31 3.37
N GLY A 479 -8.10 -1.12 3.35
CA GLY A 479 -8.75 0.15 3.71
C GLY A 479 -9.72 0.72 2.66
N ARG A 480 -9.82 0.12 1.48
CA ARG A 480 -10.73 0.53 0.39
C ARG A 480 -11.61 -0.64 -0.10
N TRP A 481 -11.01 -1.73 -0.57
CA TRP A 481 -11.69 -2.95 -1.02
C TRP A 481 -11.74 -3.99 0.10
N ASN A 482 -12.37 -3.61 1.23
CA ASN A 482 -12.40 -4.43 2.43
C ASN A 482 -13.29 -5.66 2.25
N TYR A 483 -12.74 -6.84 2.47
CA TYR A 483 -13.46 -8.11 2.28
C TYR A 483 -14.65 -8.25 3.24
N GLN A 484 -14.49 -7.83 4.50
CA GLN A 484 -15.58 -7.91 5.50
C GLN A 484 -16.74 -6.99 5.12
N MET A 485 -16.49 -5.83 4.51
CA MET A 485 -17.54 -4.92 4.03
C MET A 485 -18.33 -5.52 2.87
N PHE A 486 -17.68 -6.23 1.94
CA PHE A 486 -18.39 -7.00 0.91
C PHE A 486 -19.17 -8.17 1.49
N ALA A 487 -18.65 -8.86 2.50
CA ALA A 487 -19.29 -10.01 3.13
C ALA A 487 -20.42 -9.62 4.08
N ALA A 488 -20.40 -8.43 4.66
CA ALA A 488 -21.32 -7.97 5.72
C ALA A 488 -22.81 -8.14 5.40
N PRO A 489 -23.30 -7.90 4.16
CA PRO A 489 -24.71 -8.13 3.81
C PRO A 489 -25.12 -9.60 3.74
N GLY A 490 -24.17 -10.54 3.80
CA GLY A 490 -24.44 -11.98 3.73
C GLY A 490 -23.90 -12.66 2.47
N TYR A 491 -22.83 -12.15 1.88
CA TYR A 491 -22.20 -12.75 0.70
C TYR A 491 -20.96 -13.56 1.06
N GLY A 492 -20.81 -14.74 0.47
CA GLY A 492 -19.54 -15.43 0.40
C GLY A 492 -18.62 -14.72 -0.60
N LEU A 493 -17.33 -14.61 -0.28
CA LEU A 493 -16.38 -14.03 -1.22
C LEU A 493 -15.47 -15.10 -1.80
N VAL A 494 -15.21 -14.97 -3.08
CA VAL A 494 -14.17 -15.70 -3.80
C VAL A 494 -13.18 -14.66 -4.31
N ILE A 495 -11.93 -14.78 -3.88
CA ILE A 495 -10.86 -13.81 -4.10
C ILE A 495 -9.72 -14.58 -4.77
N ILE A 496 -9.32 -14.21 -5.97
CA ILE A 496 -8.37 -14.99 -6.76
C ILE A 496 -7.17 -14.11 -7.13
N ASN A 497 -5.97 -14.67 -7.04
CA ASN A 497 -4.73 -14.12 -7.59
C ASN A 497 -4.44 -14.80 -8.93
N PRO A 498 -5.03 -14.34 -10.04
CA PRO A 498 -4.79 -14.91 -11.35
C PRO A 498 -3.37 -14.57 -11.83
N ARG A 499 -2.96 -15.12 -12.96
CA ARG A 499 -1.70 -14.72 -13.60
C ARG A 499 -1.62 -13.22 -13.79
N GLY A 500 -0.42 -12.65 -13.64
CA GLY A 500 -0.16 -11.25 -13.46
C GLY A 500 0.13 -10.91 -11.99
N SER A 501 -0.44 -11.64 -11.01
CA SER A 501 -0.23 -11.37 -9.59
C SER A 501 1.21 -11.69 -9.16
N PRO A 502 1.91 -10.77 -8.44
CA PRO A 502 3.21 -11.05 -7.84
C PRO A 502 3.11 -12.00 -6.65
N GLY A 503 4.25 -12.54 -6.21
CA GLY A 503 4.34 -13.51 -5.12
C GLY A 503 4.30 -14.98 -5.57
N TYR A 504 4.26 -15.23 -6.91
CA TYR A 504 4.22 -16.57 -7.51
C TYR A 504 5.35 -16.79 -8.53
N GLY A 505 6.33 -15.89 -8.56
CA GLY A 505 7.45 -15.87 -9.50
C GLY A 505 7.22 -14.95 -10.71
N GLN A 506 8.32 -14.49 -11.31
CA GLN A 506 8.26 -13.49 -12.39
C GLN A 506 7.56 -14.02 -13.64
N LYS A 507 7.71 -15.30 -13.96
CA LYS A 507 7.00 -15.92 -15.08
C LYS A 507 5.48 -15.74 -14.96
N PHE A 508 4.92 -15.92 -13.76
CA PHE A 508 3.48 -15.78 -13.52
C PHE A 508 3.01 -14.32 -13.67
N VAL A 509 3.88 -13.36 -13.30
CA VAL A 509 3.65 -11.93 -13.53
C VAL A 509 3.65 -11.60 -15.02
N ASP A 510 4.62 -12.11 -15.79
CA ASP A 510 4.79 -11.81 -17.21
C ASP A 510 3.64 -12.32 -18.10
N GLU A 511 2.98 -13.42 -17.68
CA GLU A 511 2.01 -14.13 -18.52
C GLU A 511 0.71 -13.35 -18.78
N ILE A 512 0.49 -12.22 -18.12
CA ILE A 512 -0.67 -11.35 -18.42
C ILE A 512 -0.38 -10.36 -19.55
N SER A 513 0.87 -9.94 -19.74
CA SER A 513 1.22 -8.97 -20.76
C SER A 513 0.82 -9.46 -22.14
N LYS A 514 0.08 -8.62 -22.86
CA LYS A 514 -0.52 -8.89 -24.19
C LYS A 514 -1.68 -9.90 -24.17
N ASP A 515 -2.17 -10.33 -23.00
CA ASP A 515 -3.26 -11.32 -22.88
C ASP A 515 -4.29 -10.95 -21.79
N TRP A 516 -4.69 -9.68 -21.73
CA TRP A 516 -5.52 -9.13 -20.65
C TRP A 516 -6.89 -9.79 -20.47
N GLY A 517 -7.51 -10.32 -21.53
CA GLY A 517 -8.82 -11.00 -21.50
C GLY A 517 -8.76 -12.50 -21.76
N GLY A 518 -7.56 -13.10 -21.85
CA GLY A 518 -7.36 -14.51 -22.22
C GLY A 518 -7.18 -15.43 -21.02
N ALA A 519 -5.96 -15.80 -20.74
CA ALA A 519 -5.65 -16.77 -19.71
C ALA A 519 -5.98 -16.26 -18.28
N VAL A 520 -5.87 -14.96 -18.02
CA VAL A 520 -6.28 -14.36 -16.74
C VAL A 520 -7.79 -14.48 -16.50
N TYR A 521 -8.62 -14.25 -17.52
CA TYR A 521 -10.07 -14.50 -17.43
C TYR A 521 -10.37 -15.97 -17.15
N SER A 522 -9.64 -16.88 -17.79
CA SER A 522 -9.78 -18.32 -17.56
C SER A 522 -9.41 -18.69 -16.12
N ASP A 523 -8.35 -18.13 -15.55
CA ASP A 523 -7.97 -18.35 -14.14
C ASP A 523 -9.10 -17.93 -13.19
N LEU A 524 -9.71 -16.75 -13.42
CA LEU A 524 -10.81 -16.26 -12.60
C LEU A 524 -12.04 -17.18 -12.67
N MET A 525 -12.42 -17.63 -13.88
CA MET A 525 -13.59 -18.50 -14.03
C MET A 525 -13.34 -19.91 -13.47
N LEU A 526 -12.17 -20.50 -13.70
CA LEU A 526 -11.79 -21.81 -13.16
C LEU A 526 -11.65 -21.76 -11.62
N GLY A 527 -11.11 -20.65 -11.09
CA GLY A 527 -11.01 -20.46 -9.65
C GLY A 527 -12.36 -20.31 -8.97
N LEU A 528 -13.30 -19.58 -9.60
CA LEU A 528 -14.69 -19.52 -9.11
C LEU A 528 -15.33 -20.91 -9.12
N ASP A 529 -15.16 -21.69 -10.18
CA ASP A 529 -15.71 -23.05 -10.27
C ASP A 529 -15.08 -23.99 -9.22
N ALA A 530 -13.78 -23.88 -8.96
CA ALA A 530 -13.08 -24.64 -7.94
C ALA A 530 -13.58 -24.28 -6.53
N ALA A 531 -13.83 -23.01 -6.24
CA ALA A 531 -14.40 -22.56 -4.97
C ALA A 531 -15.81 -23.12 -4.76
N LEU A 532 -16.68 -23.03 -5.78
CA LEU A 532 -18.04 -23.58 -5.74
C LEU A 532 -18.07 -25.11 -5.55
N ALA A 533 -17.11 -25.80 -6.13
CA ALA A 533 -16.97 -27.24 -5.95
C ALA A 533 -16.46 -27.64 -4.56
N LYS A 534 -15.52 -26.84 -4.02
CA LYS A 534 -14.93 -27.03 -2.70
C LYS A 534 -15.94 -26.78 -1.57
N ASP A 535 -16.67 -25.69 -1.64
CA ASP A 535 -17.52 -25.18 -0.55
C ASP A 535 -19.00 -25.10 -0.97
N GLN A 536 -19.77 -26.11 -0.59
CA GLN A 536 -21.19 -26.27 -0.98
C GLN A 536 -22.14 -25.21 -0.38
N TRP A 537 -21.65 -24.39 0.57
CA TRP A 537 -22.40 -23.26 1.12
C TRP A 537 -22.35 -22.02 0.18
N LEU A 538 -21.48 -21.99 -0.83
CA LEU A 538 -21.47 -20.98 -1.87
C LEU A 538 -22.59 -21.26 -2.87
N ASP A 539 -23.45 -20.25 -3.13
CA ASP A 539 -24.56 -20.38 -4.07
C ASP A 539 -24.14 -20.00 -5.49
N GLY A 540 -23.77 -20.99 -6.29
CA GLY A 540 -23.36 -20.81 -7.69
C GLY A 540 -24.49 -20.29 -8.60
N THR A 541 -25.74 -20.14 -8.14
CA THR A 541 -26.84 -19.56 -8.92
C THR A 541 -27.01 -18.05 -8.69
N HIS A 542 -26.39 -17.50 -7.64
CA HIS A 542 -26.41 -16.08 -7.28
C HIS A 542 -25.00 -15.52 -7.22
N LEU A 543 -24.43 -15.25 -8.38
CA LEU A 543 -23.05 -14.77 -8.54
C LEU A 543 -23.02 -13.28 -8.91
N SER A 544 -22.04 -12.55 -8.37
CA SER A 544 -21.65 -11.22 -8.78
C SER A 544 -20.15 -11.14 -8.95
N ALA A 545 -19.66 -10.16 -9.73
CA ALA A 545 -18.25 -9.80 -9.78
C ALA A 545 -18.08 -8.31 -9.49
N ALA A 546 -16.99 -7.97 -8.78
CA ALA A 546 -16.64 -6.59 -8.46
C ALA A 546 -15.13 -6.39 -8.62
N GLY A 547 -14.73 -5.27 -9.23
CA GLY A 547 -13.32 -4.97 -9.42
C GLY A 547 -13.08 -3.49 -9.72
N GLY A 548 -11.84 -3.03 -9.49
CA GLY A 548 -11.41 -1.69 -9.80
C GLY A 548 -10.13 -1.66 -10.65
N SER A 549 -9.96 -0.60 -11.46
CA SER A 549 -8.80 -0.48 -12.35
C SER A 549 -8.75 -1.66 -13.35
N PHE A 550 -7.68 -2.42 -13.40
CA PHE A 550 -7.67 -3.68 -14.17
C PHE A 550 -8.83 -4.60 -13.76
N GLY A 551 -9.18 -4.64 -12.47
CA GLY A 551 -10.36 -5.40 -12.01
C GLY A 551 -11.67 -4.85 -12.57
N GLY A 552 -11.78 -3.53 -12.75
CA GLY A 552 -12.89 -2.88 -13.45
C GLY A 552 -12.94 -3.27 -14.93
N TYR A 553 -11.80 -3.21 -15.61
CA TYR A 553 -11.65 -3.74 -16.98
C TYR A 553 -12.13 -5.19 -17.09
N MET A 554 -11.73 -6.04 -16.16
CA MET A 554 -12.11 -7.45 -16.17
C MET A 554 -13.62 -7.64 -15.93
N VAL A 555 -14.24 -6.78 -15.11
CA VAL A 555 -15.70 -6.75 -14.93
C VAL A 555 -16.40 -6.34 -16.23
N ASP A 556 -15.87 -5.32 -16.93
CA ASP A 556 -16.38 -4.89 -18.24
C ASP A 556 -16.21 -6.00 -19.31
N TRP A 557 -15.09 -6.71 -19.23
CA TRP A 557 -14.82 -7.89 -20.08
C TRP A 557 -15.82 -9.03 -19.80
N ILE A 558 -16.05 -9.33 -18.51
CA ILE A 558 -17.05 -10.31 -18.05
C ILE A 558 -18.43 -9.97 -18.59
N ALA A 559 -18.85 -8.70 -18.58
CA ALA A 559 -20.14 -8.25 -19.08
C ALA A 559 -20.38 -8.63 -20.55
N GLY A 560 -19.30 -8.68 -21.36
CA GLY A 560 -19.34 -9.05 -22.77
C GLY A 560 -19.17 -10.56 -23.08
N HIS A 561 -18.74 -11.36 -22.06
CA HIS A 561 -18.28 -12.74 -22.28
C HIS A 561 -18.94 -13.78 -21.38
N SER A 562 -19.78 -13.39 -20.41
CA SER A 562 -20.41 -14.32 -19.47
C SER A 562 -21.81 -13.88 -19.06
N ASP A 563 -22.76 -14.81 -19.08
CA ASP A 563 -24.13 -14.62 -18.57
C ASP A 563 -24.32 -15.22 -17.15
N ARG A 564 -23.23 -15.63 -16.46
CA ARG A 564 -23.28 -16.28 -15.13
C ARG A 564 -23.68 -15.34 -14.00
N PHE A 565 -23.36 -14.05 -14.14
CA PHE A 565 -23.46 -13.07 -13.05
C PHE A 565 -24.83 -12.37 -13.05
N LYS A 566 -25.37 -12.11 -11.85
CA LYS A 566 -26.63 -11.39 -11.63
C LYS A 566 -26.45 -9.88 -11.48
N ALA A 567 -25.26 -9.47 -11.04
CA ALA A 567 -24.85 -8.07 -10.92
C ALA A 567 -23.35 -7.91 -11.14
N LEU A 568 -22.92 -6.74 -11.58
CA LEU A 568 -21.54 -6.36 -11.74
C LEU A 568 -21.28 -5.01 -11.06
N VAL A 569 -20.06 -4.83 -10.55
CA VAL A 569 -19.58 -3.55 -10.00
C VAL A 569 -18.24 -3.24 -10.65
N SER A 570 -18.20 -2.26 -11.54
CA SER A 570 -17.00 -1.76 -12.21
C SER A 570 -16.60 -0.42 -11.61
N HIS A 571 -15.33 -0.30 -11.22
CA HIS A 571 -14.75 0.94 -10.73
C HIS A 571 -13.52 1.31 -11.55
N ALA A 572 -13.52 2.49 -12.17
CA ALA A 572 -12.40 3.01 -12.94
C ALA A 572 -11.85 1.97 -13.93
N GLY A 573 -12.74 1.33 -14.70
CA GLY A 573 -12.41 0.25 -15.63
C GLY A 573 -11.98 0.75 -17.01
N PRO A 574 -10.80 0.37 -17.54
CA PRO A 574 -10.47 0.59 -18.94
C PRO A 574 -11.47 -0.09 -19.89
N TYR A 575 -12.17 0.67 -20.69
CA TYR A 575 -13.24 0.19 -21.57
C TYR A 575 -12.85 0.17 -23.06
N ASN A 576 -12.20 1.26 -23.52
CA ASN A 576 -11.62 1.39 -24.85
C ASN A 576 -10.11 1.61 -24.74
N LEU A 577 -9.34 0.58 -24.98
CA LEU A 577 -7.89 0.60 -24.70
C LEU A 577 -7.12 1.55 -25.64
N GLU A 578 -7.59 1.81 -26.87
CA GLU A 578 -7.00 2.83 -27.75
C GLU A 578 -7.21 4.23 -27.16
N ASN A 579 -8.41 4.53 -26.64
CA ASN A 579 -8.70 5.81 -25.99
C ASN A 579 -7.93 5.95 -24.66
N MET A 580 -7.87 4.89 -23.87
CA MET A 580 -7.10 4.87 -22.64
C MET A 580 -5.62 5.18 -22.90
N TYR A 581 -5.00 4.57 -23.92
CA TYR A 581 -3.61 4.89 -24.28
C TYR A 581 -3.41 6.38 -24.58
N GLY A 582 -4.36 6.99 -25.31
CA GLY A 582 -4.26 8.40 -25.66
C GLY A 582 -4.54 9.39 -24.54
N ALA A 583 -5.04 8.91 -23.39
CA ALA A 583 -5.53 9.77 -22.33
C ALA A 583 -5.01 9.42 -20.92
N THR A 584 -4.36 8.26 -20.71
CA THR A 584 -3.67 7.93 -19.46
C THR A 584 -2.42 8.80 -19.28
N GLU A 585 -2.02 8.99 -18.03
CA GLU A 585 -0.86 9.82 -17.69
C GLU A 585 0.48 9.08 -17.85
N GLU A 586 0.51 7.75 -17.59
CA GLU A 586 1.70 6.90 -17.69
C GLU A 586 1.62 5.98 -18.92
N LEU A 587 2.36 6.31 -19.97
CA LEU A 587 2.31 5.55 -21.22
C LEU A 587 3.19 4.29 -21.20
N TRP A 588 4.14 4.16 -20.26
CA TRP A 588 5.02 2.98 -20.21
C TRP A 588 4.21 1.70 -19.97
N PHE A 589 3.21 1.72 -19.05
CA PHE A 589 2.44 0.54 -18.75
C PHE A 589 1.61 0.03 -19.93
N PRO A 590 0.76 0.83 -20.63
CA PRO A 590 0.03 0.31 -21.78
C PRO A 590 0.95 0.02 -22.97
N THR A 591 2.08 0.73 -23.10
CA THR A 591 3.10 0.41 -24.12
C THR A 591 3.65 -1.00 -23.91
N TRP A 592 3.97 -1.36 -22.67
CA TRP A 592 4.44 -2.72 -22.35
C TRP A 592 3.31 -3.75 -22.50
N GLU A 593 2.16 -3.49 -21.88
CA GLU A 593 1.04 -4.43 -21.81
C GLU A 593 0.42 -4.77 -23.16
N TYR A 594 0.51 -3.88 -24.15
CA TYR A 594 -0.01 -4.14 -25.49
C TYR A 594 1.07 -4.26 -26.56
N GLY A 595 2.35 -4.04 -26.22
CA GLY A 595 3.52 -4.28 -27.06
C GLY A 595 3.97 -3.07 -27.88
N GLY A 596 3.42 -1.88 -27.65
CA GLY A 596 3.73 -0.64 -28.32
C GLY A 596 2.52 0.29 -28.36
N ALA A 597 2.61 1.46 -28.96
CA ALA A 597 1.48 2.32 -29.24
C ALA A 597 0.55 1.69 -30.30
N TYR A 598 -0.75 1.90 -30.21
CA TYR A 598 -1.70 1.27 -31.15
C TYR A 598 -1.48 1.69 -32.63
N TRP A 599 -0.81 2.82 -32.87
CA TRP A 599 -0.46 3.28 -34.22
C TRP A 599 0.89 2.75 -34.77
N ASP A 600 1.70 2.09 -33.95
CA ASP A 600 3.05 1.63 -34.36
C ASP A 600 2.98 0.55 -35.45
N SER A 601 1.94 -0.29 -35.40
CA SER A 601 1.72 -1.31 -36.41
C SER A 601 0.27 -1.83 -36.39
N THR A 602 -0.16 -2.48 -37.49
CA THR A 602 -1.46 -3.15 -37.57
C THR A 602 -1.61 -4.24 -36.48
N ALA A 603 -0.53 -4.95 -36.16
CA ALA A 603 -0.57 -5.98 -35.12
C ALA A 603 -0.82 -5.37 -33.73
N MET A 604 -0.21 -4.21 -33.42
CA MET A 604 -0.46 -3.49 -32.16
C MET A 604 -1.93 -3.01 -32.09
N ALA A 605 -2.41 -2.35 -33.13
CA ALA A 605 -3.82 -1.94 -33.20
C ALA A 605 -4.78 -3.11 -33.01
N GLN A 606 -4.50 -4.28 -33.58
CA GLN A 606 -5.31 -5.48 -33.39
C GLN A 606 -5.27 -5.99 -31.95
N ASN A 607 -4.14 -5.88 -31.25
CA ASN A 607 -4.01 -6.29 -29.85
C ASN A 607 -4.88 -5.41 -28.94
N TYR A 608 -4.83 -4.07 -29.12
CA TYR A 608 -5.71 -3.14 -28.39
C TYR A 608 -7.18 -3.47 -28.63
N ARG A 609 -7.59 -3.68 -29.88
CA ARG A 609 -8.98 -4.00 -30.25
C ARG A 609 -9.42 -5.35 -29.69
N LYS A 610 -8.58 -6.38 -29.80
CA LYS A 610 -8.90 -7.74 -29.32
C LYS A 610 -9.33 -7.71 -27.86
N TRP A 611 -8.67 -6.90 -27.03
CA TRP A 611 -8.90 -6.87 -25.59
C TRP A 611 -9.78 -5.70 -25.12
N SER A 612 -10.31 -4.88 -26.01
CA SER A 612 -11.18 -3.75 -25.66
C SER A 612 -12.62 -4.19 -25.43
N PRO A 613 -13.17 -4.06 -24.20
CA PRO A 613 -14.55 -4.46 -23.88
C PRO A 613 -15.61 -3.78 -24.75
N HIS A 614 -15.39 -2.55 -25.20
CA HIS A 614 -16.36 -1.78 -26.02
C HIS A 614 -16.76 -2.49 -27.32
N LEU A 615 -15.90 -3.34 -27.89
CA LEU A 615 -16.21 -4.09 -29.10
C LEU A 615 -17.21 -5.24 -28.86
N TYR A 616 -17.46 -5.58 -27.60
CA TYR A 616 -18.38 -6.64 -27.18
C TYR A 616 -19.67 -6.10 -26.58
N ALA A 617 -19.92 -4.79 -26.65
CA ALA A 617 -21.06 -4.10 -26.05
C ALA A 617 -22.42 -4.72 -26.42
N LYS A 618 -22.58 -5.25 -27.65
CA LYS A 618 -23.79 -5.95 -28.07
C LYS A 618 -24.19 -7.16 -27.23
N ASN A 619 -23.25 -7.70 -26.45
CA ASN A 619 -23.46 -8.86 -25.59
C ASN A 619 -23.89 -8.46 -24.17
N PHE A 620 -23.81 -7.20 -23.80
CA PHE A 620 -24.09 -6.75 -22.42
C PHE A 620 -25.54 -7.01 -22.03
N LYS A 621 -25.74 -7.67 -20.88
CA LYS A 621 -27.06 -8.01 -20.34
C LYS A 621 -27.13 -7.86 -18.82
N THR A 622 -25.98 -8.01 -18.15
CA THR A 622 -25.92 -8.07 -16.68
C THR A 622 -26.04 -6.67 -16.08
N PRO A 623 -26.95 -6.45 -15.12
CA PRO A 623 -27.06 -5.20 -14.38
C PRO A 623 -25.71 -4.76 -13.81
N THR A 624 -25.30 -3.52 -14.08
CA THR A 624 -23.95 -3.04 -13.75
C THR A 624 -23.96 -1.69 -13.04
N LEU A 625 -23.27 -1.61 -11.89
CA LEU A 625 -22.89 -0.36 -11.22
C LEU A 625 -21.52 0.07 -11.76
N VAL A 626 -21.42 1.31 -12.23
CA VAL A 626 -20.18 1.93 -12.72
C VAL A 626 -19.83 3.09 -11.81
N THR A 627 -18.60 3.12 -11.31
CA THR A 627 -18.13 4.17 -10.38
C THR A 627 -16.77 4.71 -10.79
N ALA A 628 -16.57 6.04 -10.70
CA ALA A 628 -15.34 6.71 -11.13
C ALA A 628 -15.03 7.95 -10.29
N GLY A 629 -13.76 8.36 -10.25
CA GLY A 629 -13.33 9.71 -9.84
C GLY A 629 -13.06 10.59 -11.05
N GLU A 630 -13.50 11.84 -11.04
CA GLU A 630 -13.32 12.76 -12.19
C GLU A 630 -11.85 13.18 -12.36
N LEU A 631 -11.07 13.18 -11.26
CA LEU A 631 -9.64 13.49 -11.26
C LEU A 631 -8.77 12.23 -11.48
N ASP A 632 -9.34 11.15 -12.00
CA ASP A 632 -8.60 9.96 -12.37
C ASP A 632 -7.88 10.18 -13.70
N TYR A 633 -6.54 10.31 -13.62
CA TYR A 633 -5.69 10.46 -14.80
C TYR A 633 -4.97 9.17 -15.17
N ARG A 634 -5.02 8.15 -14.29
CA ARG A 634 -4.55 6.79 -14.54
C ARG A 634 -5.50 6.05 -15.50
N VAL A 635 -6.78 5.97 -15.14
CA VAL A 635 -7.85 5.48 -15.99
C VAL A 635 -8.85 6.63 -16.17
N PRO A 636 -8.77 7.39 -17.27
CA PRO A 636 -9.63 8.56 -17.45
C PRO A 636 -11.10 8.20 -17.28
N TYR A 637 -11.83 8.92 -16.44
CA TYR A 637 -13.23 8.62 -16.11
C TYR A 637 -14.17 8.58 -17.34
N THR A 638 -13.72 9.07 -18.47
CA THR A 638 -14.43 8.97 -19.76
C THR A 638 -14.58 7.52 -20.23
N GLU A 639 -13.73 6.61 -19.77
CA GLU A 639 -13.87 5.17 -20.00
C GLU A 639 -15.16 4.66 -19.35
N ASP A 640 -15.39 5.04 -18.08
CA ASP A 640 -16.59 4.70 -17.32
C ASP A 640 -17.85 5.33 -17.91
N LEU A 641 -17.79 6.60 -18.38
CA LEU A 641 -18.89 7.26 -19.08
C LEU A 641 -19.26 6.53 -20.37
N SER A 642 -18.25 6.06 -21.10
CA SER A 642 -18.43 5.32 -22.35
C SER A 642 -19.07 3.95 -22.10
N PHE A 643 -18.61 3.24 -21.06
CA PHE A 643 -19.19 1.96 -20.65
C PHE A 643 -20.66 2.12 -20.22
N PHE A 644 -20.93 3.09 -19.32
CA PHE A 644 -22.30 3.38 -18.89
C PHE A 644 -23.23 3.73 -20.06
N SER A 645 -22.77 4.55 -21.01
CA SER A 645 -23.54 4.91 -22.20
C SER A 645 -23.92 3.68 -23.05
N ALA A 646 -22.98 2.73 -23.20
CA ALA A 646 -23.20 1.48 -23.90
C ALA A 646 -24.26 0.62 -23.19
N LEU A 647 -24.14 0.45 -21.86
CA LEU A 647 -25.12 -0.27 -21.04
C LEU A 647 -26.52 0.32 -21.18
N GLN A 648 -26.66 1.64 -21.03
CA GLN A 648 -27.94 2.34 -21.16
C GLN A 648 -28.53 2.19 -22.58
N ARG A 649 -27.71 2.31 -23.59
CA ARG A 649 -28.14 2.18 -24.98
C ARG A 649 -28.59 0.76 -25.33
N GLN A 650 -28.03 -0.25 -24.68
CA GLN A 650 -28.44 -1.66 -24.77
C GLN A 650 -29.68 -1.97 -23.91
N GLY A 651 -30.18 -1.02 -23.11
CA GLY A 651 -31.32 -1.24 -22.22
C GLY A 651 -30.93 -2.08 -20.98
N VAL A 652 -29.63 -2.19 -20.66
CA VAL A 652 -29.13 -2.92 -19.48
C VAL A 652 -29.33 -2.05 -18.23
N PRO A 653 -29.99 -2.56 -17.19
CA PRO A 653 -30.08 -1.83 -15.92
C PRO A 653 -28.68 -1.43 -15.44
N SER A 654 -28.45 -0.15 -15.29
CA SER A 654 -27.14 0.36 -14.86
C SER A 654 -27.25 1.65 -14.06
N ARG A 655 -26.26 1.92 -13.24
CA ARG A 655 -26.11 3.15 -12.46
C ARG A 655 -24.68 3.66 -12.60
N LEU A 656 -24.53 4.96 -12.76
CA LEU A 656 -23.25 5.65 -12.77
C LEU A 656 -23.12 6.52 -11.52
N VAL A 657 -21.95 6.45 -10.84
CA VAL A 657 -21.59 7.32 -9.73
C VAL A 657 -20.23 7.91 -10.01
N VAL A 658 -20.16 9.21 -10.24
CA VAL A 658 -18.91 9.95 -10.47
C VAL A 658 -18.67 10.88 -9.30
N PHE A 659 -17.44 10.84 -8.75
CA PHE A 659 -17.00 11.71 -7.66
C PHE A 659 -16.12 12.82 -8.24
N PRO A 660 -16.60 14.07 -8.28
CA PRO A 660 -15.89 15.15 -9.01
C PRO A 660 -14.59 15.61 -8.33
N ASP A 661 -14.39 15.23 -7.09
CA ASP A 661 -13.25 15.61 -6.26
C ASP A 661 -12.37 14.42 -5.81
N GLU A 662 -12.49 13.28 -6.48
CA GLU A 662 -11.69 12.07 -6.27
C GLU A 662 -10.91 11.68 -7.53
N GLY A 663 -9.76 11.03 -7.33
CA GLY A 663 -8.97 10.41 -8.38
C GLY A 663 -9.27 8.94 -8.58
N HIS A 664 -8.23 8.16 -8.91
CA HIS A 664 -8.31 6.70 -9.10
C HIS A 664 -8.79 5.95 -7.84
N TRP A 665 -8.62 6.54 -6.69
CA TRP A 665 -9.06 6.00 -5.40
C TRP A 665 -10.09 6.92 -4.75
N ILE A 666 -11.24 6.36 -4.33
CA ILE A 666 -12.22 7.10 -3.53
C ILE A 666 -11.74 7.09 -2.08
N GLN A 667 -11.29 8.24 -1.60
CA GLN A 667 -10.59 8.35 -0.32
C GLN A 667 -11.26 9.26 0.70
N LYS A 668 -12.00 10.29 0.28
CA LYS A 668 -12.68 11.17 1.23
C LYS A 668 -13.76 10.41 2.00
N PRO A 669 -13.85 10.55 3.33
CA PRO A 669 -14.71 9.70 4.16
C PRO A 669 -16.18 9.67 3.74
N GLN A 670 -16.76 10.82 3.39
CA GLN A 670 -18.16 10.88 2.95
C GLN A 670 -18.35 10.26 1.56
N ASN A 671 -17.38 10.43 0.65
CA ASN A 671 -17.41 9.79 -0.66
C ASN A 671 -17.27 8.27 -0.53
N GLN A 672 -16.39 7.79 0.34
CA GLN A 672 -16.22 6.37 0.64
C GLN A 672 -17.48 5.77 1.25
N LYS A 673 -18.14 6.51 2.16
CA LYS A 673 -19.46 6.11 2.71
C LYS A 673 -20.52 5.97 1.62
N LEU A 674 -20.62 6.93 0.70
CA LEU A 674 -21.53 6.84 -0.45
C LEU A 674 -21.20 5.66 -1.35
N TRP A 675 -19.92 5.48 -1.68
CA TRP A 675 -19.46 4.37 -2.53
C TRP A 675 -19.87 3.01 -1.96
N TRP A 676 -19.64 2.77 -0.66
CA TRP A 676 -20.06 1.54 0.00
C TRP A 676 -21.59 1.36 0.02
N SER A 677 -22.33 2.43 0.24
CA SER A 677 -23.81 2.42 0.21
C SER A 677 -24.32 2.01 -1.16
N GLU A 678 -23.75 2.56 -2.24
CA GLU A 678 -24.11 2.25 -3.63
C GLU A 678 -23.75 0.81 -3.99
N VAL A 679 -22.54 0.35 -3.64
CA VAL A 679 -22.09 -1.03 -3.90
C VAL A 679 -22.98 -2.04 -3.17
N GLN A 680 -23.20 -1.89 -1.86
CA GLN A 680 -24.02 -2.82 -1.09
C GLN A 680 -25.49 -2.77 -1.53
N GLY A 681 -26.01 -1.57 -1.82
CA GLY A 681 -27.37 -1.39 -2.33
C GLY A 681 -27.58 -2.04 -3.70
N TRP A 682 -26.59 -1.91 -4.59
CA TRP A 682 -26.61 -2.54 -5.91
C TRP A 682 -26.57 -4.06 -5.83
N LEU A 683 -25.65 -4.61 -5.08
CA LEU A 683 -25.54 -6.05 -4.86
C LEU A 683 -26.81 -6.58 -4.16
N GLY A 684 -27.33 -5.90 -3.15
CA GLY A 684 -28.55 -6.26 -2.44
C GLY A 684 -29.79 -6.33 -3.34
N LYS A 685 -29.84 -5.48 -4.37
CA LYS A 685 -30.96 -5.49 -5.33
C LYS A 685 -30.98 -6.74 -6.23
N TYR A 686 -29.84 -7.27 -6.59
CA TYR A 686 -29.74 -8.32 -7.61
C TYR A 686 -29.24 -9.68 -7.09
N LEU A 687 -28.63 -9.71 -5.90
CA LEU A 687 -28.10 -10.94 -5.27
C LEU A 687 -28.99 -11.46 -4.13
N GLN A 688 -30.20 -10.96 -3.94
CA GLN A 688 -31.07 -11.51 -2.92
C GLN A 688 -31.26 -13.01 -3.12
N PRO A 689 -31.05 -13.85 -2.09
CA PRO A 689 -31.48 -15.25 -2.17
C PRO A 689 -32.97 -15.25 -2.48
N ALA A 690 -33.41 -16.21 -3.29
CA ALA A 690 -34.84 -16.42 -3.50
C ALA A 690 -35.52 -16.50 -2.12
N ALA A 691 -36.55 -15.70 -1.89
CA ALA A 691 -37.30 -15.74 -0.64
C ALA A 691 -37.69 -17.20 -0.40
N MET A 692 -37.22 -17.75 0.74
CA MET A 692 -37.60 -19.09 1.15
C MET A 692 -39.07 -19.17 1.47
#